data_28f3ddfd1b115ee6c78351d5d801c9f7
#
_entry.id   28f3ddfd1b115ee6c78351d5d801c9f7
#
_cell.length_a   1.000
_cell.length_b   1.000
_cell.length_c   1.000
_cell.angle_alpha   90.00
_cell.angle_beta   90.00
_cell.angle_gamma   90.00
#
_symmetry.space_group_name_H-M   'P 1'
#
loop_
_entity.id
_entity.type
_entity.pdbx_description
1 polymer ?
#
loop_
_entity_poly.entity_id
_entity_poly.type
_entity_poly.pdbx_seq_one_letter_code
_entity_poly.pdbx_strand_id
1 'polypeptide(L)'
;MSDINKIDMFKNDVRYRENIAHIETISAKKPSFKKIDNLNEDIISYLESKDVKLYKHQADTYEAIKNGENVIITTPTASGKTLAFNLPIMDTMIEDKNATALYIYPAKALSNDQLHVLENLENDLDIKITPRTYDGDTPRKDKKAIREKSRIVLTNPYQLHLILSWHHQWSKFYKNLRYIVIDESHYYKGVFGSNVAFLIKRLKRIANFYGSYPQFILSSATLANPRELANRLTGEDFYLVDEDTSPSGEKDFILYNPFHNYKRNKVNTQNAPSIHMETENIFMYLMLKNIQTLCFTVSRKTTELIAMWAKKDMTQVKGKLAHRIAAYRAGYQPQERREIENGLKSGKYLGVTCTNALELGINIGSLDAVIISGYPGTMISTWQQAGRAGRSNQKSLAILIAFENQLDQYFMNNPKFFFDKPHENAIIDLSNPILQEAHILCAAKELPLKRGEAEKYFSVSQNVLDRLVDNEDLNINHRGDFMYPYDDNPAMDHSLDQISSEEFKVMNNGNLLETMERSQVYREAHEGAILINKGDTYVVNSVNLSRGFVNVSKETVDYHTMVLNKTETNIKKKLSKTKFGDLTIHFGELTVSEDYFKYKKMHFSKPIGTYPLDLPPLKFNTKGLWFTIPKSVKDTLEDMFPNEEEVFAGGLHGAEHALIGLFPLHTMCDRFDIGGLSTNYHEDTQEATIFIYDGYEGGIGICEKAVDVFVELLNSTIDLLNNCSCKSGCPSCIYSPKCGNDNKPLHKNATKYILEYLSKMISNNNHGKKEEIIEEEIKNSNDDEFSDAYELYQKGDYSASKDVLNNILANDKKHAKALALMGKILYDQEQKDIALVFTKKALSADKSNELANELEVLLTSKSSMSSTFELNNLDDVDTLYEEAYDLYNQGDLSSSSEILEKLLDFDDKNSEALALMGLIYYHSGIFPKAIEYYKKASKINKNGEMVRELKMRVS
;
A
#
# COMPACT_ATOMS: atom_id res chain seq x y z
N MET A 1 30.16 10.12 38.26
CA MET A 1 30.08 8.66 38.42
C MET A 1 30.77 8.07 37.24
N SER A 2 31.91 7.42 37.50
CA SER A 2 32.84 6.85 36.51
C SER A 2 32.14 5.96 35.51
N ASP A 3 32.65 5.95 34.30
CA ASP A 3 32.33 5.16 33.12
C ASP A 3 32.09 3.67 33.44
N ILE A 4 30.88 3.36 33.91
CA ILE A 4 30.43 1.97 33.94
C ILE A 4 30.28 1.57 32.48
N ASN A 5 31.16 0.68 32.04
CA ASN A 5 31.02 0.10 30.72
C ASN A 5 29.65 -0.61 30.62
N LYS A 6 28.72 -0.04 29.90
CA LYS A 6 27.32 -0.49 29.84
C LYS A 6 27.22 -1.93 29.33
N ILE A 7 28.13 -2.36 28.48
CA ILE A 7 28.22 -3.75 28.00
C ILE A 7 28.60 -4.72 29.12
N ASP A 8 29.59 -4.37 29.97
CA ASP A 8 30.08 -5.27 31.00
C ASP A 8 28.98 -5.63 32.00
N MET A 9 28.00 -4.75 32.18
CA MET A 9 26.81 -5.05 32.98
C MET A 9 26.03 -6.26 32.45
N PHE A 10 25.89 -6.36 31.12
CA PHE A 10 25.18 -7.48 30.49
C PHE A 10 26.05 -8.74 30.39
N LYS A 11 27.34 -8.60 30.09
CA LYS A 11 28.29 -9.72 30.00
C LYS A 11 28.49 -10.41 31.35
N ASN A 12 28.47 -9.64 32.44
CA ASN A 12 28.75 -10.16 33.79
C ASN A 12 27.48 -10.61 34.54
N ASP A 13 26.28 -10.26 34.04
CA ASP A 13 25.04 -10.70 34.66
C ASP A 13 24.55 -12.02 34.05
N VAL A 14 24.52 -13.07 34.90
CA VAL A 14 24.14 -14.43 34.49
C VAL A 14 22.74 -14.48 33.84
N ARG A 15 21.84 -13.59 34.22
CA ARG A 15 20.45 -13.54 33.69
C ARG A 15 20.41 -13.20 32.21
N TYR A 16 21.36 -12.37 31.73
CA TYR A 16 21.31 -11.80 30.37
C TYR A 16 22.39 -12.36 29.45
N ARG A 17 23.59 -12.66 29.98
CA ARG A 17 24.77 -13.02 29.18
C ARG A 17 24.54 -14.17 28.21
N GLU A 18 23.75 -15.17 28.61
CA GLU A 18 23.54 -16.39 27.82
C GLU A 18 22.59 -16.16 26.62
N ASN A 19 21.79 -15.10 26.67
CA ASN A 19 20.86 -14.69 25.60
C ASN A 19 21.48 -13.65 24.65
N ILE A 20 22.71 -13.22 24.87
CA ILE A 20 23.43 -12.33 23.95
C ILE A 20 23.86 -13.15 22.73
N ALA A 21 23.27 -12.84 21.58
CA ALA A 21 23.64 -13.47 20.30
C ALA A 21 24.91 -12.83 19.74
N HIS A 22 25.02 -11.49 19.78
CA HIS A 22 26.17 -10.76 19.29
C HIS A 22 26.27 -9.38 19.96
N ILE A 23 27.50 -8.87 20.05
CA ILE A 23 27.79 -7.48 20.45
C ILE A 23 28.69 -6.86 19.38
N GLU A 24 28.23 -5.75 18.82
CA GLU A 24 29.01 -4.93 17.92
C GLU A 24 29.34 -3.59 18.58
N THR A 25 30.61 -3.20 18.55
CA THR A 25 31.04 -1.87 19.03
C THR A 25 31.38 -1.00 17.83
N ILE A 26 30.49 -0.07 17.54
CA ILE A 26 30.67 0.93 16.48
C ILE A 26 31.59 2.01 17.02
N SER A 27 32.76 2.14 16.44
CA SER A 27 33.79 3.08 16.88
C SER A 27 33.36 4.54 16.66
N ALA A 28 33.82 5.42 17.55
CA ALA A 28 33.63 6.86 17.41
C ALA A 28 34.27 7.37 16.10
N LYS A 29 33.57 8.27 15.43
CA LYS A 29 34.01 8.88 14.17
C LYS A 29 34.40 10.32 14.39
N LYS A 30 35.55 10.73 13.83
CA LYS A 30 36.00 12.12 13.83
C LYS A 30 35.35 12.89 12.68
N PRO A 31 35.01 14.18 12.85
CA PRO A 31 34.46 14.98 11.77
C PRO A 31 35.52 15.28 10.70
N SER A 32 35.08 15.34 9.43
CA SER A 32 35.86 15.89 8.32
C SER A 32 35.16 17.15 7.81
N PHE A 33 35.96 18.23 7.72
CA PHE A 33 35.46 19.56 7.35
C PHE A 33 35.96 19.94 5.95
N LYS A 34 35.15 20.76 5.24
CA LYS A 34 35.52 21.37 3.97
C LYS A 34 35.09 22.83 3.95
N LYS A 35 35.96 23.72 3.46
CA LYS A 35 35.58 25.13 3.22
C LYS A 35 34.97 25.27 1.83
N ILE A 36 34.08 26.22 1.68
CA ILE A 36 33.48 26.64 0.41
C ILE A 36 34.06 28.00 0.04
N ASP A 37 34.61 28.12 -1.17
CA ASP A 37 35.38 29.32 -1.55
C ASP A 37 34.51 30.55 -1.88
N ASN A 38 33.29 30.36 -2.39
CA ASN A 38 32.40 31.42 -2.86
C ASN A 38 31.08 31.45 -2.05
N LEU A 39 31.18 31.43 -0.75
CA LEU A 39 30.02 31.53 0.14
C LEU A 39 29.63 33.00 0.37
N ASN A 40 28.35 33.31 0.39
CA ASN A 40 27.86 34.64 0.68
C ASN A 40 28.32 35.15 2.05
N GLU A 41 28.69 36.47 2.13
CA GLU A 41 29.25 37.07 3.34
C GLU A 41 28.32 36.98 4.53
N ASP A 42 27.01 37.13 4.33
CA ASP A 42 26.01 36.99 5.40
C ASP A 42 25.98 35.55 5.96
N ILE A 43 26.15 34.54 5.09
CA ILE A 43 26.24 33.14 5.52
C ILE A 43 27.56 32.86 6.24
N ILE A 44 28.68 33.43 5.77
CA ILE A 44 29.96 33.33 6.48
C ILE A 44 29.82 33.89 7.89
N SER A 45 29.30 35.12 8.00
CA SER A 45 29.05 35.77 9.30
C SER A 45 28.16 34.96 10.23
N TYR A 46 27.11 34.35 9.68
CA TYR A 46 26.24 33.43 10.41
C TYR A 46 26.99 32.21 10.95
N LEU A 47 27.74 31.51 10.09
CA LEU A 47 28.51 30.32 10.49
C LEU A 47 29.56 30.64 11.56
N GLU A 48 30.28 31.78 11.41
CA GLU A 48 31.25 32.26 12.39
C GLU A 48 30.59 32.64 13.73
N SER A 49 29.43 33.31 13.70
CA SER A 49 28.67 33.68 14.90
C SER A 49 28.21 32.47 15.71
N LYS A 50 28.00 31.32 15.06
CA LYS A 50 27.57 30.06 15.69
C LYS A 50 28.76 29.10 15.94
N ASP A 51 29.98 29.45 15.61
CA ASP A 51 31.19 28.60 15.65
C ASP A 51 30.96 27.27 14.89
N VAL A 52 30.27 27.34 13.73
CA VAL A 52 29.94 26.18 12.88
C VAL A 52 30.94 26.06 11.76
N LYS A 53 31.57 24.90 11.67
CA LYS A 53 32.38 24.49 10.52
C LYS A 53 31.60 23.45 9.72
N LEU A 54 31.53 23.64 8.41
CA LEU A 54 30.79 22.73 7.54
C LEU A 54 31.52 21.39 7.42
N TYR A 55 30.77 20.31 7.62
CA TYR A 55 31.27 18.97 7.27
C TYR A 55 31.44 18.87 5.76
N LYS A 56 32.34 17.97 5.32
CA LYS A 56 32.62 17.78 3.89
C LYS A 56 31.34 17.49 3.10
N HIS A 57 30.46 16.58 3.58
CA HIS A 57 29.20 16.25 2.89
C HIS A 57 28.23 17.44 2.79
N GLN A 58 28.26 18.38 3.77
CA GLN A 58 27.45 19.60 3.71
C GLN A 58 28.00 20.58 2.66
N ALA A 59 29.31 20.71 2.57
CA ALA A 59 29.96 21.52 1.55
C ALA A 59 29.75 20.92 0.14
N ASP A 60 29.92 19.61 -0.02
CA ASP A 60 29.69 18.92 -1.29
C ASP A 60 28.24 19.07 -1.76
N THR A 61 27.27 18.99 -0.83
CA THR A 61 25.84 19.25 -1.11
C THR A 61 25.61 20.68 -1.58
N TYR A 62 26.22 21.67 -0.91
CA TYR A 62 26.08 23.07 -1.27
C TYR A 62 26.62 23.33 -2.69
N GLU A 63 27.82 22.85 -2.97
CA GLU A 63 28.47 23.03 -4.28
C GLU A 63 27.64 22.38 -5.41
N ALA A 64 27.13 21.14 -5.20
CA ALA A 64 26.32 20.46 -6.20
C ALA A 64 25.00 21.21 -6.48
N ILE A 65 24.33 21.73 -5.44
CA ILE A 65 23.11 22.53 -5.60
C ILE A 65 23.41 23.84 -6.35
N LYS A 66 24.48 24.55 -6.02
CA LYS A 66 24.84 25.81 -6.70
C LYS A 66 25.28 25.56 -8.15
N ASN A 67 25.77 24.37 -8.48
CA ASN A 67 26.07 23.95 -9.86
C ASN A 67 24.77 23.58 -10.65
N GLY A 68 23.60 23.63 -10.03
CA GLY A 68 22.31 23.32 -10.69
C GLY A 68 21.94 21.84 -10.69
N GLU A 69 22.65 20.98 -9.94
CA GLU A 69 22.37 19.54 -9.87
C GLU A 69 21.26 19.25 -8.87
N ASN A 70 20.32 18.36 -9.20
CA ASN A 70 19.45 17.77 -8.19
C ASN A 70 20.30 16.89 -7.28
N VAL A 71 20.04 16.93 -5.97
CA VAL A 71 20.87 16.26 -4.97
C VAL A 71 20.05 15.34 -4.09
N ILE A 72 20.57 14.13 -3.85
CA ILE A 72 20.06 13.25 -2.79
C ILE A 72 21.15 13.01 -1.75
N ILE A 73 20.82 13.30 -0.48
CA ILE A 73 21.71 13.17 0.68
C ILE A 73 21.26 11.95 1.49
N THR A 74 22.14 10.93 1.59
CA THR A 74 21.81 9.65 2.26
C THR A 74 22.70 9.38 3.48
N THR A 75 22.94 10.39 4.28
CA THR A 75 23.72 10.26 5.51
C THR A 75 22.82 9.91 6.71
N PRO A 76 23.37 9.30 7.78
CA PRO A 76 22.59 8.91 8.96
C PRO A 76 21.82 10.06 9.61
N THR A 77 20.89 9.71 10.50
CA THR A 77 20.17 10.71 11.30
C THR A 77 21.16 11.51 12.18
N ALA A 78 20.90 12.81 12.34
CA ALA A 78 21.74 13.75 13.07
C ALA A 78 23.12 14.07 12.45
N SER A 79 23.38 13.74 11.20
CA SER A 79 24.59 14.16 10.46
C SER A 79 24.60 15.62 10.01
N GLY A 80 23.49 16.36 10.21
CA GLY A 80 23.36 17.77 9.82
C GLY A 80 22.84 17.99 8.40
N LYS A 81 22.05 17.05 7.84
CA LYS A 81 21.39 17.16 6.53
C LYS A 81 20.58 18.44 6.37
N THR A 82 19.85 18.84 7.42
CA THR A 82 19.03 20.07 7.42
C THR A 82 19.85 21.31 7.09
N LEU A 83 21.05 21.44 7.65
CA LEU A 83 21.93 22.56 7.34
C LEU A 83 22.47 22.45 5.90
N ALA A 84 22.79 21.23 5.45
CA ALA A 84 23.31 20.98 4.11
C ALA A 84 22.40 21.50 2.99
N PHE A 85 21.07 21.29 3.11
CA PHE A 85 20.13 21.78 2.09
C PHE A 85 19.59 23.18 2.36
N ASN A 86 19.56 23.66 3.61
CA ASN A 86 19.09 25.01 3.91
C ASN A 86 20.09 26.09 3.49
N LEU A 87 21.39 25.87 3.64
CA LEU A 87 22.40 26.88 3.30
C LEU A 87 22.33 27.36 1.84
N PRO A 88 22.34 26.49 0.81
CA PRO A 88 22.27 26.93 -0.58
C PRO A 88 20.93 27.60 -0.92
N ILE A 89 19.85 27.21 -0.24
CA ILE A 89 18.52 27.81 -0.42
C ILE A 89 18.51 29.22 0.18
N MET A 90 19.05 29.41 1.41
CA MET A 90 19.18 30.73 2.04
C MET A 90 20.04 31.66 1.18
N ASP A 91 21.17 31.17 0.67
CA ASP A 91 22.04 31.90 -0.23
C ASP A 91 21.30 32.43 -1.46
N THR A 92 20.55 31.55 -2.13
CA THR A 92 19.71 31.95 -3.26
C THR A 92 18.62 32.95 -2.85
N MET A 93 18.05 32.83 -1.65
CA MET A 93 17.01 33.76 -1.17
C MET A 93 17.56 35.12 -0.73
N ILE A 94 18.83 35.22 -0.39
CA ILE A 94 19.54 36.49 -0.18
C ILE A 94 19.70 37.21 -1.53
N GLU A 95 20.17 36.48 -2.55
CA GLU A 95 20.41 37.02 -3.89
C GLU A 95 19.12 37.36 -4.66
N ASP A 96 18.13 36.45 -4.66
CA ASP A 96 16.83 36.63 -5.34
C ASP A 96 15.71 36.77 -4.33
N LYS A 97 15.25 38.00 -4.10
CA LYS A 97 14.17 38.32 -3.14
C LYS A 97 12.80 37.73 -3.52
N ASN A 98 12.64 37.26 -4.73
CA ASN A 98 11.39 36.64 -5.20
C ASN A 98 11.41 35.11 -5.13
N ALA A 99 12.60 34.50 -5.08
CA ALA A 99 12.74 33.04 -5.02
C ALA A 99 11.85 32.43 -3.93
N THR A 100 11.19 31.32 -4.28
CA THR A 100 10.38 30.53 -3.35
C THR A 100 10.86 29.10 -3.30
N ALA A 101 10.59 28.41 -2.19
CA ALA A 101 10.93 27.00 -1.99
C ALA A 101 9.77 26.23 -1.33
N LEU A 102 9.51 25.02 -1.79
CA LEU A 102 8.51 24.12 -1.25
C LEU A 102 9.20 22.96 -0.54
N TYR A 103 8.87 22.75 0.73
CA TYR A 103 9.39 21.67 1.56
C TYR A 103 8.30 20.64 1.81
N ILE A 104 8.56 19.39 1.49
CA ILE A 104 7.61 18.28 1.62
C ILE A 104 8.13 17.32 2.68
N TYR A 105 7.36 17.14 3.75
CA TYR A 105 7.66 16.25 4.86
C TYR A 105 6.60 15.15 4.95
N PRO A 106 6.96 13.91 5.33
CA PRO A 106 5.99 12.83 5.48
C PRO A 106 5.04 13.03 6.67
N ALA A 107 5.46 13.79 7.69
CA ALA A 107 4.70 13.98 8.92
C ALA A 107 4.64 15.45 9.35
N LYS A 108 3.48 15.89 9.86
CA LYS A 108 3.25 17.25 10.36
C LYS A 108 4.17 17.64 11.52
N ALA A 109 4.52 16.68 12.39
CA ALA A 109 5.42 16.95 13.53
C ALA A 109 6.80 17.39 13.05
N LEU A 110 7.32 16.75 12.00
CA LEU A 110 8.63 17.06 11.42
C LEU A 110 8.61 18.44 10.76
N SER A 111 7.56 18.77 10.00
CA SER A 111 7.44 20.10 9.39
C SER A 111 7.39 21.23 10.43
N ASN A 112 6.75 21.01 11.58
CA ASN A 112 6.72 22.00 12.65
C ASN A 112 8.10 22.19 13.32
N ASP A 113 8.87 21.13 13.56
CA ASP A 113 10.23 21.23 14.08
C ASP A 113 11.14 21.97 13.10
N GLN A 114 11.01 21.70 11.81
CA GLN A 114 11.78 22.36 10.74
C GLN A 114 11.36 23.82 10.54
N LEU A 115 10.10 24.16 10.77
CA LEU A 115 9.64 25.56 10.78
C LEU A 115 10.44 26.40 11.77
N HIS A 116 10.64 25.91 13.00
CA HIS A 116 11.44 26.61 14.00
C HIS A 116 12.90 26.78 13.58
N VAL A 117 13.49 25.80 12.88
CA VAL A 117 14.85 25.91 12.34
C VAL A 117 14.92 27.04 11.31
N LEU A 118 13.93 27.13 10.41
CA LEU A 118 13.87 28.16 9.39
C LEU A 118 13.56 29.54 9.95
N GLU A 119 12.71 29.65 10.98
CA GLU A 119 12.46 30.92 11.71
C GLU A 119 13.73 31.43 12.39
N ASN A 120 14.55 30.53 12.97
CA ASN A 120 15.84 30.90 13.53
C ASN A 120 16.82 31.37 12.44
N LEU A 121 16.90 30.68 11.31
CA LEU A 121 17.74 31.09 10.17
C LEU A 121 17.30 32.45 9.60
N GLU A 122 15.97 32.69 9.49
CA GLU A 122 15.41 34.00 9.07
C GLU A 122 15.91 35.14 9.98
N ASN A 123 15.86 34.92 11.27
CA ASN A 123 16.30 35.94 12.27
C ASN A 123 17.82 36.10 12.30
N ASP A 124 18.57 34.96 12.28
CA ASP A 124 20.02 34.98 12.37
C ASP A 124 20.69 35.59 11.13
N LEU A 125 20.10 35.44 9.93
CA LEU A 125 20.57 36.00 8.66
C LEU A 125 19.96 37.37 8.34
N ASP A 126 19.04 37.87 9.15
CA ASP A 126 18.26 39.10 8.91
C ASP A 126 17.61 39.18 7.51
N ILE A 127 17.08 38.08 7.06
CA ILE A 127 16.39 37.95 5.77
C ILE A 127 14.89 37.77 5.97
N LYS A 128 14.07 38.21 5.01
CA LYS A 128 12.62 38.07 5.07
C LYS A 128 12.14 36.94 4.15
N ILE A 129 12.02 35.73 4.70
CA ILE A 129 11.53 34.54 3.99
C ILE A 129 10.09 34.15 4.42
N THR A 130 9.69 34.50 5.63
CA THR A 130 8.36 34.23 6.19
C THR A 130 7.99 32.75 6.06
N PRO A 131 8.77 31.82 6.63
CA PRO A 131 8.50 30.39 6.50
C PRO A 131 7.19 30.06 7.23
N ARG A 132 6.35 29.20 6.65
CA ARG A 132 5.08 28.78 7.26
C ARG A 132 4.74 27.36 6.88
N THR A 133 4.12 26.66 7.83
CA THR A 133 3.47 25.38 7.51
C THR A 133 2.12 25.61 6.83
N TYR A 134 1.82 24.80 5.85
CA TYR A 134 0.54 24.76 5.14
C TYR A 134 0.05 23.32 5.07
N ASP A 135 -0.85 22.98 5.98
CA ASP A 135 -1.41 21.64 6.14
C ASP A 135 -2.88 21.69 6.60
N GLY A 136 -3.45 20.54 6.98
CA GLY A 136 -4.84 20.44 7.43
C GLY A 136 -5.13 21.21 8.73
N ASP A 137 -4.10 21.46 9.57
CA ASP A 137 -4.25 22.15 10.84
C ASP A 137 -4.06 23.67 10.70
N THR A 138 -3.63 24.13 9.52
CA THR A 138 -3.45 25.58 9.24
C THR A 138 -4.78 26.32 9.28
N PRO A 139 -4.94 27.34 10.16
CA PRO A 139 -6.18 28.09 10.30
C PRO A 139 -6.61 28.75 8.99
N ARG A 140 -7.89 28.70 8.67
CA ARG A 140 -8.44 29.26 7.39
C ARG A 140 -8.07 30.72 7.18
N LYS A 141 -8.04 31.54 8.25
CA LYS A 141 -7.69 32.96 8.22
C LYS A 141 -6.25 33.21 7.76
N ASP A 142 -5.33 32.27 8.02
CA ASP A 142 -3.90 32.45 7.74
C ASP A 142 -3.54 31.95 6.32
N LYS A 143 -4.37 31.05 5.74
CA LYS A 143 -4.09 30.42 4.44
C LYS A 143 -3.85 31.44 3.31
N LYS A 144 -4.60 32.55 3.26
CA LYS A 144 -4.42 33.59 2.23
C LYS A 144 -3.08 34.30 2.40
N ALA A 145 -2.73 34.70 3.63
CA ALA A 145 -1.48 35.39 3.92
C ALA A 145 -0.26 34.51 3.60
N ILE A 146 -0.34 33.20 3.85
CA ILE A 146 0.74 32.26 3.51
C ILE A 146 0.96 32.23 1.99
N ARG A 147 -0.10 32.07 1.20
CA ARG A 147 0.00 32.05 -0.26
C ARG A 147 0.60 33.32 -0.87
N GLU A 148 0.32 34.47 -0.26
CA GLU A 148 0.74 35.77 -0.81
C GLU A 148 2.14 36.20 -0.34
N LYS A 149 2.57 35.80 0.87
CA LYS A 149 3.72 36.38 1.56
C LYS A 149 4.85 35.41 1.83
N SER A 150 4.56 34.09 2.00
CA SER A 150 5.57 33.11 2.36
C SER A 150 6.45 32.79 1.17
N ARG A 151 7.77 32.87 1.36
CA ARG A 151 8.77 32.44 0.39
C ARG A 151 9.16 30.99 0.57
N ILE A 152 9.05 30.47 1.81
CA ILE A 152 9.21 29.05 2.12
C ILE A 152 7.90 28.52 2.68
N VAL A 153 7.38 27.46 2.04
CA VAL A 153 6.17 26.75 2.49
C VAL A 153 6.53 25.31 2.81
N LEU A 154 6.21 24.90 4.04
CA LEU A 154 6.36 23.51 4.48
C LEU A 154 4.99 22.84 4.43
N THR A 155 4.92 21.68 3.77
CA THR A 155 3.67 20.94 3.60
C THR A 155 3.91 19.42 3.69
N ASN A 156 2.86 18.66 3.48
CA ASN A 156 2.91 17.20 3.37
C ASN A 156 2.19 16.74 2.08
N PRO A 157 2.44 15.49 1.62
CA PRO A 157 1.82 14.98 0.38
C PRO A 157 0.31 15.08 0.36
N TYR A 158 -0.38 14.77 1.46
CA TYR A 158 -1.85 14.81 1.52
C TYR A 158 -2.42 16.21 1.26
N GLN A 159 -1.83 17.22 1.90
CA GLN A 159 -2.26 18.61 1.68
C GLN A 159 -1.91 19.07 0.27
N LEU A 160 -0.72 18.72 -0.24
CA LEU A 160 -0.30 19.06 -1.58
C LEU A 160 -1.23 18.43 -2.62
N HIS A 161 -1.60 17.16 -2.45
CA HIS A 161 -2.55 16.45 -3.30
C HIS A 161 -3.86 17.20 -3.49
N LEU A 162 -4.41 17.74 -2.41
CA LEU A 162 -5.67 18.49 -2.44
C LEU A 162 -5.53 19.87 -3.06
N ILE A 163 -4.43 20.61 -2.80
CA ILE A 163 -4.32 22.02 -3.20
C ILE A 163 -3.86 22.24 -4.64
N LEU A 164 -3.31 21.22 -5.31
CA LEU A 164 -2.89 21.34 -6.70
C LEU A 164 -4.05 21.72 -7.63
N SER A 165 -5.27 21.27 -7.37
CA SER A 165 -6.47 21.69 -8.13
C SER A 165 -6.78 23.18 -8.00
N TRP A 166 -6.24 23.86 -7.01
CA TRP A 166 -6.38 25.31 -6.78
C TRP A 166 -5.07 26.07 -7.01
N HIS A 167 -4.18 25.53 -7.85
CA HIS A 167 -2.86 26.11 -8.15
C HIS A 167 -2.89 27.58 -8.59
N HIS A 168 -3.98 28.04 -9.20
CA HIS A 168 -4.15 29.45 -9.60
C HIS A 168 -4.06 30.42 -8.40
N GLN A 169 -4.46 30.00 -7.19
CA GLN A 169 -4.30 30.78 -5.96
C GLN A 169 -2.84 30.88 -5.49
N TRP A 170 -1.98 30.03 -6.03
CA TRP A 170 -0.55 29.92 -5.73
C TRP A 170 0.34 30.41 -6.88
N SER A 171 -0.24 31.05 -7.90
CA SER A 171 0.43 31.43 -9.14
C SER A 171 1.73 32.22 -8.92
N LYS A 172 1.73 33.19 -7.96
CA LYS A 172 2.92 33.96 -7.59
C LYS A 172 4.01 33.06 -7.00
N PHE A 173 3.65 32.11 -6.16
CA PHE A 173 4.57 31.17 -5.52
C PHE A 173 5.19 30.24 -6.56
N TYR A 174 4.36 29.57 -7.37
CA TYR A 174 4.85 28.66 -8.41
C TYR A 174 5.70 29.34 -9.48
N LYS A 175 5.38 30.58 -9.87
CA LYS A 175 6.18 31.34 -10.85
C LYS A 175 7.62 31.57 -10.38
N ASN A 176 7.84 31.66 -9.09
CA ASN A 176 9.13 31.94 -8.49
C ASN A 176 9.76 30.70 -7.82
N LEU A 177 9.17 29.52 -7.97
CA LEU A 177 9.62 28.29 -7.31
C LEU A 177 10.99 27.85 -7.87
N ARG A 178 12.03 27.89 -7.02
CA ARG A 178 13.39 27.51 -7.35
C ARG A 178 13.74 26.14 -6.82
N TYR A 179 13.21 25.77 -5.66
CA TYR A 179 13.59 24.54 -4.99
C TYR A 179 12.37 23.76 -4.51
N ILE A 180 12.44 22.44 -4.65
CA ILE A 180 11.53 21.50 -4.00
C ILE A 180 12.40 20.58 -3.13
N VAL A 181 12.23 20.69 -1.81
CA VAL A 181 12.90 19.84 -0.83
C VAL A 181 11.96 18.70 -0.43
N ILE A 182 12.44 17.46 -0.52
CA ILE A 182 11.70 16.26 -0.08
C ILE A 182 12.54 15.59 1.00
N ASP A 183 12.13 15.78 2.25
CA ASP A 183 12.84 15.21 3.39
C ASP A 183 12.32 13.81 3.74
N GLU A 184 13.19 12.98 4.34
CA GLU A 184 12.92 11.58 4.68
C GLU A 184 12.35 10.78 3.48
N SER A 185 12.98 10.93 2.31
CA SER A 185 12.47 10.38 1.04
C SER A 185 12.32 8.85 1.03
N HIS A 186 13.03 8.12 1.90
CA HIS A 186 12.84 6.68 2.10
C HIS A 186 11.45 6.29 2.65
N TYR A 187 10.70 7.27 3.14
CA TYR A 187 9.31 7.07 3.57
C TYR A 187 8.36 6.86 2.39
N TYR A 188 8.73 7.40 1.22
CA TYR A 188 7.93 7.30 0.00
C TYR A 188 8.28 6.02 -0.76
N LYS A 189 7.67 4.91 -0.34
CA LYS A 189 7.82 3.56 -0.90
C LYS A 189 6.47 2.85 -1.01
N GLY A 190 6.41 1.76 -1.78
CA GLY A 190 5.20 0.96 -1.97
C GLY A 190 4.04 1.80 -2.53
N VAL A 191 2.82 1.54 -2.07
CA VAL A 191 1.60 2.25 -2.50
C VAL A 191 1.73 3.76 -2.28
N PHE A 192 2.09 4.18 -1.06
CA PHE A 192 2.23 5.60 -0.73
C PHE A 192 3.31 6.29 -1.59
N GLY A 193 4.47 5.65 -1.76
CA GLY A 193 5.55 6.17 -2.59
C GLY A 193 5.16 6.31 -4.06
N SER A 194 4.44 5.34 -4.62
CA SER A 194 3.95 5.37 -6.00
C SER A 194 2.96 6.52 -6.22
N ASN A 195 2.01 6.70 -5.29
CA ASN A 195 1.10 7.85 -5.31
C ASN A 195 1.83 9.19 -5.19
N VAL A 196 2.80 9.29 -4.28
CA VAL A 196 3.60 10.53 -4.12
C VAL A 196 4.44 10.82 -5.35
N ALA A 197 4.98 9.80 -6.01
CA ALA A 197 5.71 10.00 -7.28
C ALA A 197 4.82 10.62 -8.37
N PHE A 198 3.59 10.13 -8.55
CA PHE A 198 2.62 10.77 -9.43
C PHE A 198 2.26 12.19 -8.99
N LEU A 199 2.10 12.42 -7.69
CA LEU A 199 1.85 13.75 -7.14
C LEU A 199 2.99 14.72 -7.45
N ILE A 200 4.25 14.31 -7.30
CA ILE A 200 5.42 15.14 -7.65
C ILE A 200 5.46 15.44 -9.15
N LYS A 201 5.10 14.48 -10.01
CA LYS A 201 5.00 14.71 -11.45
C LYS A 201 3.89 15.72 -11.80
N ARG A 202 2.75 15.70 -11.10
CA ARG A 202 1.69 16.71 -11.21
C ARG A 202 2.18 18.08 -10.76
N LEU A 203 2.86 18.18 -9.61
CA LEU A 203 3.47 19.41 -9.11
C LEU A 203 4.47 19.99 -10.12
N LYS A 204 5.33 19.15 -10.69
CA LYS A 204 6.30 19.54 -11.74
C LYS A 204 5.59 20.10 -12.97
N ARG A 205 4.52 19.45 -13.41
CA ARG A 205 3.70 19.93 -14.54
C ARG A 205 3.12 21.32 -14.27
N ILE A 206 2.60 21.57 -13.06
CA ILE A 206 2.07 22.88 -12.66
C ILE A 206 3.19 23.92 -12.57
N ALA A 207 4.33 23.62 -11.97
CA ALA A 207 5.47 24.53 -11.94
C ALA A 207 5.90 24.94 -13.36
N ASN A 208 6.02 23.97 -14.28
CA ASN A 208 6.36 24.21 -15.67
C ASN A 208 5.31 25.06 -16.40
N PHE A 209 4.03 24.90 -16.09
CA PHE A 209 2.97 25.76 -16.61
C PHE A 209 3.17 27.24 -16.24
N TYR A 210 3.68 27.52 -15.03
CA TYR A 210 4.01 28.89 -14.59
C TYR A 210 5.40 29.35 -15.04
N GLY A 211 6.13 28.56 -15.85
CA GLY A 211 7.47 28.88 -16.37
C GLY A 211 8.59 28.65 -15.36
N SER A 212 8.34 27.85 -14.33
CA SER A 212 9.34 27.49 -13.31
C SER A 212 9.78 26.04 -13.48
N TYR A 213 11.11 25.82 -13.32
CA TYR A 213 11.77 24.51 -13.41
C TYR A 213 12.57 24.30 -12.12
N PRO A 214 11.90 23.94 -11.01
CA PRO A 214 12.56 23.87 -9.72
C PRO A 214 13.56 22.73 -9.66
N GLN A 215 14.66 22.98 -8.96
CA GLN A 215 15.68 22.00 -8.60
C GLN A 215 15.19 21.16 -7.42
N PHE A 216 15.41 19.83 -7.47
CA PHE A 216 15.02 18.92 -6.41
C PHE A 216 16.17 18.65 -5.46
N ILE A 217 15.87 18.68 -4.16
CA ILE A 217 16.82 18.34 -3.09
C ILE A 217 16.13 17.30 -2.21
N LEU A 218 16.68 16.08 -2.19
CA LEU A 218 16.15 14.98 -1.40
C LEU A 218 17.06 14.67 -0.23
N SER A 219 16.46 14.38 0.92
CA SER A 219 17.20 13.79 2.03
C SER A 219 16.61 12.44 2.39
N SER A 220 17.47 11.50 2.76
CA SER A 220 17.07 10.13 3.11
C SER A 220 17.98 9.57 4.20
N ALA A 221 17.52 8.51 4.86
CA ALA A 221 18.41 7.58 5.54
C ALA A 221 19.20 6.75 4.51
N THR A 222 20.14 5.94 4.98
CA THR A 222 20.96 5.09 4.12
C THR A 222 20.12 3.98 3.47
N LEU A 223 20.16 3.89 2.15
CA LEU A 223 19.42 2.94 1.30
C LEU A 223 20.39 2.17 0.39
N ALA A 224 19.94 1.02 -0.14
CA ALA A 224 20.66 0.29 -1.17
C ALA A 224 20.54 0.96 -2.55
N ASN A 225 19.37 1.59 -2.85
CA ASN A 225 19.06 2.17 -4.16
C ASN A 225 18.65 3.66 -4.14
N PRO A 226 19.43 4.58 -3.54
CA PRO A 226 19.00 5.96 -3.33
C PRO A 226 18.76 6.74 -4.63
N ARG A 227 19.62 6.58 -5.65
CA ARG A 227 19.45 7.27 -6.94
C ARG A 227 18.22 6.76 -7.69
N GLU A 228 17.99 5.45 -7.67
CA GLU A 228 16.81 4.84 -8.29
C GLU A 228 15.52 5.37 -7.63
N LEU A 229 15.47 5.40 -6.29
CA LEU A 229 14.34 5.98 -5.55
C LEU A 229 14.09 7.44 -5.96
N ALA A 230 15.13 8.26 -5.98
CA ALA A 230 15.01 9.67 -6.31
C ALA A 230 14.52 9.88 -7.76
N ASN A 231 15.07 9.11 -8.70
CA ASN A 231 14.64 9.14 -10.10
C ASN A 231 13.18 8.68 -10.26
N ARG A 232 12.79 7.55 -9.65
CA ARG A 232 11.40 7.06 -9.69
C ARG A 232 10.42 8.08 -9.10
N LEU A 233 10.80 8.73 -7.99
CA LEU A 233 9.96 9.70 -7.28
C LEU A 233 9.75 11.00 -8.10
N THR A 234 10.76 11.48 -8.81
CA THR A 234 10.74 12.81 -9.43
C THR A 234 10.82 12.80 -10.96
N GLY A 235 11.34 11.75 -11.55
CA GLY A 235 11.67 11.67 -12.97
C GLY A 235 12.90 12.49 -13.36
N GLU A 236 13.84 12.76 -12.41
CA GLU A 236 15.08 13.52 -12.63
C GLU A 236 16.30 12.70 -12.21
N ASP A 237 17.47 13.08 -12.72
CA ASP A 237 18.75 12.52 -12.29
C ASP A 237 19.31 13.27 -11.09
N PHE A 238 20.07 12.55 -10.24
CA PHE A 238 20.56 13.07 -8.96
C PHE A 238 22.05 12.85 -8.75
N TYR A 239 22.71 13.88 -8.22
CA TYR A 239 24.00 13.77 -7.57
C TYR A 239 23.81 13.13 -6.18
N LEU A 240 24.55 12.06 -5.89
CA LEU A 240 24.46 11.33 -4.61
C LEU A 240 25.53 11.80 -3.64
N VAL A 241 25.11 12.20 -2.44
CA VAL A 241 25.97 12.49 -1.28
C VAL A 241 25.68 11.43 -0.22
N ASP A 242 26.52 10.40 -0.13
CA ASP A 242 26.36 9.23 0.75
C ASP A 242 27.47 9.08 1.81
N GLU A 243 28.59 9.80 1.67
CA GLU A 243 29.66 9.78 2.64
C GLU A 243 29.31 10.61 3.89
N ASP A 244 29.01 9.95 5.02
CA ASP A 244 28.82 10.67 6.29
C ASP A 244 30.18 11.12 6.85
N THR A 245 30.39 12.42 6.96
CA THR A 245 31.59 13.05 7.51
C THR A 245 31.34 13.76 8.84
N SER A 246 30.19 13.52 9.46
CA SER A 246 29.85 14.05 10.78
C SER A 246 30.52 13.26 11.92
N PRO A 247 30.69 13.84 13.11
CA PRO A 247 31.21 13.11 14.26
C PRO A 247 30.13 12.18 14.83
N SER A 248 30.54 11.02 15.31
CA SER A 248 29.70 10.14 16.11
C SER A 248 30.43 9.62 17.34
N GLY A 249 29.71 9.46 18.46
CA GLY A 249 30.21 8.79 19.66
C GLY A 249 30.27 7.27 19.47
N GLU A 250 31.06 6.61 20.30
CA GLU A 250 31.10 5.15 20.37
C GLU A 250 29.71 4.59 20.73
N LYS A 251 29.27 3.57 20.03
CA LYS A 251 27.98 2.91 20.27
C LYS A 251 28.16 1.41 20.40
N ASP A 252 27.72 0.88 21.50
CA ASP A 252 27.57 -0.56 21.69
C ASP A 252 26.19 -1.01 21.23
N PHE A 253 26.12 -2.02 20.39
CA PHE A 253 24.89 -2.61 19.91
C PHE A 253 24.81 -4.07 20.29
N ILE A 254 23.78 -4.45 21.07
CA ILE A 254 23.56 -5.83 21.51
C ILE A 254 22.42 -6.45 20.69
N LEU A 255 22.70 -7.54 19.99
CA LEU A 255 21.67 -8.45 19.49
C LEU A 255 21.34 -9.46 20.58
N TYR A 256 20.11 -9.40 21.09
CA TYR A 256 19.67 -10.17 22.24
C TYR A 256 18.56 -11.13 21.84
N ASN A 257 18.77 -12.45 22.04
CA ASN A 257 17.85 -13.52 21.66
C ASN A 257 17.33 -14.31 22.86
N PRO A 258 16.14 -13.99 23.39
CA PRO A 258 15.56 -14.72 24.52
C PRO A 258 15.36 -16.22 24.26
N PHE A 259 15.28 -16.61 22.98
CA PHE A 259 15.03 -18.00 22.56
C PHE A 259 16.29 -18.83 22.42
N HIS A 260 17.48 -18.23 22.57
CA HIS A 260 18.75 -18.92 22.31
C HIS A 260 18.92 -20.18 23.19
N ASN A 261 18.69 -20.05 24.49
CA ASN A 261 18.79 -21.16 25.44
C ASN A 261 17.55 -22.06 25.46
N TYR A 262 16.38 -21.50 25.19
CA TYR A 262 15.13 -22.23 25.09
C TYR A 262 15.20 -23.33 24.02
N LYS A 263 15.70 -23.02 22.85
CA LYS A 263 15.88 -23.99 21.75
C LYS A 263 16.97 -25.05 22.04
N ARG A 264 18.01 -24.70 22.81
CA ARG A 264 19.09 -25.62 23.18
C ARG A 264 18.64 -26.68 24.19
N ASN A 265 17.79 -26.34 25.13
CA ASN A 265 17.49 -27.19 26.29
C ASN A 265 16.26 -28.10 26.11
N LYS A 266 15.63 -28.22 24.95
CA LYS A 266 14.43 -29.05 24.68
C LYS A 266 13.28 -28.85 25.69
N VAL A 267 13.13 -27.67 26.25
CA VAL A 267 12.11 -27.37 27.25
C VAL A 267 10.73 -27.31 26.60
N ASN A 268 9.71 -27.83 27.30
CA ASN A 268 8.32 -27.88 26.86
C ASN A 268 7.80 -26.52 26.33
N THR A 269 7.08 -26.52 25.22
CA THR A 269 6.47 -25.35 24.58
C THR A 269 5.55 -24.52 25.49
N GLN A 270 5.15 -25.03 26.65
CA GLN A 270 4.34 -24.35 27.65
C GLN A 270 5.11 -23.25 28.42
N ASN A 271 6.43 -23.21 28.37
CA ASN A 271 7.29 -22.28 29.09
C ASN A 271 8.14 -21.41 28.15
N ALA A 272 7.65 -21.08 26.96
CA ALA A 272 8.34 -20.17 26.04
C ALA A 272 8.56 -18.80 26.69
N PRO A 273 9.77 -18.19 26.58
CA PRO A 273 10.03 -16.87 27.15
C PRO A 273 9.06 -15.83 26.54
N SER A 274 8.48 -15.00 27.41
CA SER A 274 7.70 -13.85 26.98
C SER A 274 8.62 -12.69 26.62
N ILE A 275 8.67 -12.32 25.37
CA ILE A 275 9.48 -11.20 24.88
C ILE A 275 9.11 -9.90 25.59
N HIS A 276 7.83 -9.69 25.85
CA HIS A 276 7.35 -8.48 26.50
C HIS A 276 7.83 -8.38 27.96
N MET A 277 7.83 -9.50 28.68
CA MET A 277 8.40 -9.55 30.02
C MET A 277 9.93 -9.37 30.01
N GLU A 278 10.60 -9.97 29.02
CA GLU A 278 12.05 -9.81 28.89
C GLU A 278 12.42 -8.37 28.54
N THR A 279 11.64 -7.73 27.67
CA THR A 279 11.78 -6.30 27.36
C THR A 279 11.60 -5.45 28.61
N GLU A 280 10.58 -5.73 29.42
CA GLU A 280 10.33 -5.04 30.69
C GLU A 280 11.50 -5.23 31.68
N ASN A 281 11.98 -6.46 31.84
CA ASN A 281 13.09 -6.78 32.73
C ASN A 281 14.36 -5.99 32.38
N ILE A 282 14.72 -5.95 31.08
CA ILE A 282 15.88 -5.20 30.61
C ILE A 282 15.65 -3.67 30.77
N PHE A 283 14.44 -3.18 30.48
CA PHE A 283 14.07 -1.79 30.67
C PHE A 283 14.19 -1.35 32.14
N MET A 284 13.64 -2.14 33.06
CA MET A 284 13.78 -1.90 34.50
C MET A 284 15.24 -2.01 34.96
N TYR A 285 15.99 -2.97 34.45
CA TYR A 285 17.39 -3.17 34.80
C TYR A 285 18.24 -1.93 34.49
N LEU A 286 18.06 -1.34 33.31
CA LEU A 286 18.75 -0.10 32.91
C LEU A 286 18.36 1.07 33.80
N MET A 287 17.05 1.20 34.09
CA MET A 287 16.56 2.27 34.97
C MET A 287 17.08 2.15 36.40
N LEU A 288 17.18 0.94 36.94
CA LEU A 288 17.77 0.68 38.26
C LEU A 288 19.24 1.11 38.34
N LYS A 289 19.95 1.08 37.20
CA LYS A 289 21.32 1.59 37.08
C LYS A 289 21.39 3.10 36.76
N ASN A 290 20.21 3.79 36.77
CA ASN A 290 20.07 5.20 36.46
C ASN A 290 20.47 5.57 35.01
N ILE A 291 20.27 4.66 34.06
CA ILE A 291 20.49 4.86 32.64
C ILE A 291 19.20 5.35 32.00
N GLN A 292 19.23 6.51 31.36
CA GLN A 292 18.06 7.05 30.68
C GLN A 292 17.76 6.25 29.40
N THR A 293 16.61 5.60 29.36
CA THR A 293 16.28 4.58 28.37
C THR A 293 14.99 4.88 27.62
N LEU A 294 15.03 4.77 26.28
CA LEU A 294 13.86 4.75 25.41
C LEU A 294 13.63 3.30 24.94
N CYS A 295 12.41 2.82 25.05
CA CYS A 295 12.03 1.47 24.64
C CYS A 295 11.02 1.54 23.50
N PHE A 296 11.44 1.20 22.29
CA PHE A 296 10.58 1.07 21.15
C PHE A 296 9.85 -0.28 21.14
N THR A 297 8.58 -0.26 20.79
CA THR A 297 7.73 -1.45 20.69
C THR A 297 6.89 -1.43 19.40
N VAL A 298 6.54 -2.60 18.89
CA VAL A 298 5.83 -2.76 17.61
C VAL A 298 4.35 -2.35 17.64
N SER A 299 3.75 -2.21 18.83
CA SER A 299 2.32 -1.87 18.92
C SER A 299 2.01 -0.87 20.02
N ARG A 300 0.95 -0.05 19.80
CA ARG A 300 0.42 0.89 20.80
C ARG A 300 0.04 0.20 22.12
N LYS A 301 -0.55 -1.01 22.03
CA LYS A 301 -0.93 -1.81 23.19
C LYS A 301 0.28 -2.26 24.00
N THR A 302 1.30 -2.79 23.32
CA THR A 302 2.54 -3.23 23.98
C THR A 302 3.27 -2.08 24.67
N THR A 303 3.29 -0.88 24.03
CA THR A 303 3.84 0.35 24.63
C THR A 303 3.23 0.64 26.00
N GLU A 304 1.92 0.63 26.09
CA GLU A 304 1.20 0.93 27.35
C GLU A 304 1.40 -0.18 28.39
N LEU A 305 1.34 -1.45 27.95
CA LEU A 305 1.49 -2.60 28.84
C LEU A 305 2.87 -2.64 29.51
N ILE A 306 3.94 -2.48 28.74
CA ILE A 306 5.31 -2.50 29.30
C ILE A 306 5.49 -1.33 30.29
N ALA A 307 5.02 -0.12 29.95
CA ALA A 307 5.07 1.00 30.89
C ALA A 307 4.29 0.72 32.18
N MET A 308 3.11 0.14 32.05
CA MET A 308 2.24 -0.18 33.20
C MET A 308 2.88 -1.27 34.11
N TRP A 309 3.39 -2.34 33.53
CA TRP A 309 4.06 -3.42 34.27
C TRP A 309 5.33 -2.89 34.95
N ALA A 310 6.18 -2.20 34.19
CA ALA A 310 7.40 -1.60 34.74
C ALA A 310 7.10 -0.59 35.87
N LYS A 311 6.02 0.22 35.78
CA LYS A 311 5.60 1.10 36.91
C LYS A 311 5.20 0.29 38.12
N LYS A 312 4.41 -0.76 37.95
CA LYS A 312 3.92 -1.61 39.01
C LYS A 312 5.08 -2.31 39.73
N ASP A 313 5.98 -2.92 38.98
CA ASP A 313 7.09 -3.70 39.55
C ASP A 313 8.18 -2.78 40.12
N MET A 314 8.44 -1.64 39.46
CA MET A 314 9.34 -0.62 40.00
C MET A 314 8.83 -0.02 41.32
N THR A 315 7.52 0.07 41.55
CA THR A 315 6.94 0.52 42.82
C THR A 315 7.32 -0.41 43.95
N GLN A 316 7.44 -1.71 43.72
CA GLN A 316 7.85 -2.70 44.73
C GLN A 316 9.37 -2.67 44.99
N VAL A 317 10.19 -2.44 43.92
CA VAL A 317 11.64 -2.47 44.04
C VAL A 317 12.25 -1.15 44.45
N LYS A 318 11.82 -0.04 43.84
CA LYS A 318 12.33 1.32 44.07
C LYS A 318 11.28 2.38 43.71
N GLY A 319 10.26 2.57 44.55
CA GLY A 319 9.05 3.33 44.27
C GLY A 319 9.26 4.74 43.69
N LYS A 320 10.35 5.45 44.11
CA LYS A 320 10.69 6.78 43.55
C LYS A 320 10.96 6.76 42.05
N LEU A 321 11.37 5.63 41.46
CA LEU A 321 11.62 5.50 40.01
C LEU A 321 10.35 5.22 39.22
N ALA A 322 9.31 4.67 39.84
CA ALA A 322 8.06 4.39 39.16
C ALA A 322 7.41 5.63 38.50
N HIS A 323 7.54 6.80 39.20
CA HIS A 323 7.04 8.08 38.66
C HIS A 323 7.88 8.65 37.50
N ARG A 324 9.05 8.07 37.22
CA ARG A 324 9.95 8.48 36.14
C ARG A 324 9.77 7.62 34.88
N ILE A 325 8.71 6.80 34.84
CA ILE A 325 8.32 6.01 33.66
C ILE A 325 7.14 6.69 32.98
N ALA A 326 7.16 6.75 31.65
CA ALA A 326 6.03 7.19 30.83
C ALA A 326 5.87 6.31 29.59
N ALA A 327 4.65 6.28 29.03
CA ALA A 327 4.39 5.78 27.72
C ALA A 327 4.20 6.94 26.74
N TYR A 328 4.55 6.77 25.44
CA TYR A 328 4.39 7.77 24.39
C TYR A 328 3.86 7.13 23.12
N ARG A 329 2.80 7.70 22.55
CA ARG A 329 2.23 7.27 21.26
C ARG A 329 1.58 8.42 20.50
N ALA A 330 1.45 8.26 19.20
CA ALA A 330 0.87 9.30 18.32
C ALA A 330 -0.57 9.69 18.67
N GLY A 331 -1.35 8.78 19.28
CA GLY A 331 -2.74 9.05 19.68
C GLY A 331 -2.94 9.91 20.93
N TYR A 332 -1.87 10.34 21.61
CA TYR A 332 -1.98 11.28 22.74
C TYR A 332 -2.28 12.70 22.27
N GLN A 333 -2.92 13.51 23.14
CA GLN A 333 -3.15 14.92 22.87
C GLN A 333 -1.81 15.64 22.64
N PRO A 334 -1.77 16.66 21.76
CA PRO A 334 -0.52 17.37 21.45
C PRO A 334 0.19 17.95 22.67
N GLN A 335 -0.58 18.39 23.68
CA GLN A 335 -0.02 18.92 24.92
C GLN A 335 0.66 17.83 25.75
N GLU A 336 0.02 16.66 25.91
CA GLU A 336 0.59 15.51 26.63
C GLU A 336 1.89 15.03 25.99
N ARG A 337 1.92 14.98 24.63
CA ARG A 337 3.12 14.62 23.90
C ARG A 337 4.28 15.57 24.21
N ARG A 338 4.04 16.89 24.14
CA ARG A 338 5.05 17.91 24.48
C ARG A 338 5.54 17.80 25.92
N GLU A 339 4.66 17.46 26.87
CA GLU A 339 5.05 17.27 28.27
C GLU A 339 6.00 16.07 28.43
N ILE A 340 5.76 14.97 27.72
CA ILE A 340 6.64 13.79 27.77
C ILE A 340 7.97 14.10 27.09
N GLU A 341 7.95 14.74 25.92
CA GLU A 341 9.15 15.16 25.18
C GLU A 341 10.04 16.09 26.03
N ASN A 342 9.46 17.12 26.65
CA ASN A 342 10.16 18.03 27.55
C ASN A 342 10.63 17.31 28.83
N GLY A 343 9.84 16.34 29.31
CA GLY A 343 10.21 15.51 30.45
C GLY A 343 11.40 14.60 30.18
N LEU A 344 11.55 14.10 28.94
CA LEU A 344 12.75 13.37 28.49
C LEU A 344 13.96 14.32 28.44
N LYS A 345 13.82 15.49 27.81
CA LYS A 345 14.90 16.48 27.68
C LYS A 345 15.43 16.94 29.05
N SER A 346 14.55 17.19 29.99
CA SER A 346 14.89 17.66 31.33
C SER A 346 15.37 16.55 32.30
N GLY A 347 15.33 15.27 31.84
CA GLY A 347 15.64 14.14 32.71
C GLY A 347 14.57 13.83 33.77
N LYS A 348 13.36 14.42 33.69
CA LYS A 348 12.21 14.08 34.54
C LYS A 348 11.84 12.62 34.38
N TYR A 349 11.76 12.14 33.14
CA TYR A 349 11.56 10.74 32.84
C TYR A 349 12.90 10.03 32.60
N LEU A 350 13.08 8.90 33.28
CA LEU A 350 14.25 8.05 33.16
C LEU A 350 14.01 6.92 32.15
N GLY A 351 12.76 6.49 32.04
CA GLY A 351 12.34 5.49 31.08
C GLY A 351 11.06 5.87 30.34
N VAL A 352 11.07 5.77 29.03
CA VAL A 352 9.88 5.96 28.19
C VAL A 352 9.73 4.80 27.24
N THR A 353 8.54 4.20 27.21
CA THR A 353 8.16 3.25 26.17
C THR A 353 7.45 3.98 25.05
N CYS A 354 7.69 3.63 23.79
CA CYS A 354 7.07 4.30 22.65
C CYS A 354 6.87 3.35 21.45
N THR A 355 6.00 3.77 20.52
CA THR A 355 5.97 3.24 19.16
C THR A 355 6.99 3.98 18.29
N ASN A 356 6.97 3.77 16.96
CA ASN A 356 7.74 4.56 15.99
C ASN A 356 7.49 6.08 16.03
N ALA A 357 6.54 6.56 16.82
CA ALA A 357 6.22 7.99 16.92
C ALA A 357 7.41 8.87 17.41
N LEU A 358 8.41 8.28 18.10
CA LEU A 358 9.66 8.97 18.48
C LEU A 358 10.86 8.54 17.60
N GLU A 359 10.62 7.85 16.51
CA GLU A 359 11.65 7.43 15.56
C GLU A 359 12.13 8.59 14.68
N LEU A 360 11.19 9.39 14.15
CA LEU A 360 11.48 10.50 13.26
C LEU A 360 11.83 11.78 14.02
N GLY A 361 12.82 12.49 13.55
CA GLY A 361 13.26 13.90 13.69
C GLY A 361 13.00 14.70 14.98
N ILE A 362 12.11 14.25 15.87
CA ILE A 362 11.75 15.01 17.07
C ILE A 362 12.96 15.12 18.00
N ASN A 363 13.28 16.35 18.41
CA ASN A 363 14.37 16.60 19.33
C ASN A 363 13.98 16.25 20.78
N ILE A 364 14.31 15.03 21.23
CA ILE A 364 14.04 14.53 22.60
C ILE A 364 15.25 14.57 23.53
N GLY A 365 16.36 15.19 23.11
CA GLY A 365 17.62 15.17 23.86
C GLY A 365 18.47 13.93 23.55
N SER A 366 19.62 13.81 24.22
CA SER A 366 20.46 12.60 24.13
C SER A 366 20.06 11.61 25.21
N LEU A 367 19.89 10.35 24.80
CA LEU A 367 19.57 9.25 25.69
C LEU A 367 20.79 8.35 25.87
N ASP A 368 20.87 7.68 27.02
CA ASP A 368 21.99 6.77 27.33
C ASP A 368 21.81 5.41 26.66
N ALA A 369 20.58 4.94 26.57
CA ALA A 369 20.26 3.63 26.00
C ALA A 369 18.94 3.64 25.23
N VAL A 370 18.88 2.73 24.24
CA VAL A 370 17.67 2.41 23.49
C VAL A 370 17.44 0.90 23.50
N ILE A 371 16.21 0.50 23.74
CA ILE A 371 15.74 -0.88 23.57
C ILE A 371 14.81 -0.89 22.33
N ILE A 372 15.00 -1.86 21.45
CA ILE A 372 14.16 -2.13 20.29
C ILE A 372 13.54 -3.49 20.51
N SER A 373 12.26 -3.54 20.87
CA SER A 373 11.53 -4.79 21.17
C SER A 373 10.93 -5.37 19.88
N GLY A 374 11.67 -6.27 19.25
CA GLY A 374 11.43 -6.82 17.93
C GLY A 374 11.97 -5.94 16.81
N TYR A 375 12.36 -6.56 15.71
CA TYR A 375 12.77 -5.86 14.51
C TYR A 375 11.61 -5.00 13.98
N PRO A 376 11.81 -3.68 13.73
CA PRO A 376 10.72 -2.76 13.41
C PRO A 376 10.23 -2.83 11.94
N GLY A 377 10.65 -3.88 11.20
CA GLY A 377 10.24 -4.11 9.81
C GLY A 377 11.23 -3.58 8.78
N THR A 378 12.08 -2.60 9.12
CA THR A 378 13.15 -2.11 8.24
C THR A 378 14.46 -1.83 8.98
N MET A 379 15.59 -1.99 8.29
CA MET A 379 16.90 -1.61 8.80
C MET A 379 16.98 -0.12 9.08
N ILE A 380 16.37 0.69 8.22
CA ILE A 380 16.31 2.15 8.40
C ILE A 380 15.66 2.51 9.73
N SER A 381 14.47 1.97 10.02
CA SER A 381 13.79 2.18 11.31
C SER A 381 14.67 1.71 12.47
N THR A 382 15.35 0.56 12.33
CA THR A 382 16.24 0.04 13.36
C THR A 382 17.38 1.02 13.67
N TRP A 383 18.04 1.55 12.64
CA TRP A 383 19.13 2.51 12.82
C TRP A 383 18.63 3.89 13.27
N GLN A 384 17.46 4.34 12.85
CA GLN A 384 16.84 5.58 13.34
C GLN A 384 16.48 5.47 14.82
N GLN A 385 15.90 4.35 15.24
CA GLN A 385 15.61 4.05 16.64
C GLN A 385 16.90 3.96 17.48
N ALA A 386 17.89 3.17 17.02
CA ALA A 386 19.19 3.07 17.67
C ALA A 386 19.94 4.42 17.71
N GLY A 387 19.71 5.28 16.72
CA GLY A 387 20.25 6.63 16.61
C GLY A 387 19.75 7.60 17.69
N ARG A 388 18.64 7.26 18.39
CA ARG A 388 18.15 8.05 19.53
C ARG A 388 19.03 7.94 20.76
N ALA A 389 19.88 6.92 20.85
CA ALA A 389 20.91 6.82 21.87
C ALA A 389 22.23 7.43 21.39
N GLY A 390 22.83 8.29 22.20
CA GLY A 390 24.14 8.92 21.98
C GLY A 390 24.11 10.12 21.03
N ARG A 391 24.60 11.24 21.51
CA ARG A 391 24.93 12.42 20.70
C ARG A 391 26.39 12.82 20.96
N SER A 392 27.04 13.26 19.89
CA SER A 392 28.42 13.77 19.89
C SER A 392 29.45 12.81 20.48
N ASN A 393 29.90 12.95 21.71
CA ASN A 393 31.06 12.24 22.26
C ASN A 393 30.72 11.24 23.38
N GLN A 394 29.45 10.91 23.62
CA GLN A 394 29.06 10.00 24.71
C GLN A 394 28.88 8.58 24.20
N LYS A 395 29.44 7.62 24.94
CA LYS A 395 29.24 6.19 24.70
C LYS A 395 27.76 5.79 24.98
N SER A 396 27.10 5.20 24.01
CA SER A 396 25.69 4.84 24.05
C SER A 396 25.45 3.35 23.87
N LEU A 397 24.27 2.88 24.23
CA LEU A 397 23.86 1.49 24.16
C LEU A 397 22.57 1.33 23.34
N ALA A 398 22.56 0.43 22.37
CA ALA A 398 21.37 -0.04 21.70
C ALA A 398 21.19 -1.55 21.92
N ILE A 399 19.95 -2.01 22.15
CA ILE A 399 19.64 -3.41 22.36
C ILE A 399 18.48 -3.80 21.47
N LEU A 400 18.65 -4.69 20.51
CA LEU A 400 17.59 -5.31 19.74
C LEU A 400 17.23 -6.65 20.39
N ILE A 401 15.98 -6.75 20.88
CA ILE A 401 15.44 -7.98 21.49
C ILE A 401 14.62 -8.72 20.43
N ALA A 402 15.06 -9.89 20.03
CA ALA A 402 14.47 -10.65 18.93
C ALA A 402 13.12 -11.27 19.26
N PHE A 403 12.20 -11.21 18.33
CA PHE A 403 10.98 -12.01 18.32
C PHE A 403 11.25 -13.43 17.78
N GLU A 404 10.29 -14.35 18.00
CA GLU A 404 10.34 -15.69 17.45
C GLU A 404 9.72 -15.71 16.04
N ASN A 405 10.34 -15.01 15.09
CA ASN A 405 9.97 -14.97 13.67
C ASN A 405 11.21 -15.16 12.78
N GLN A 406 10.99 -15.36 11.49
CA GLN A 406 12.07 -15.63 10.53
C GLN A 406 13.11 -14.50 10.48
N LEU A 407 12.68 -13.25 10.36
CA LEU A 407 13.56 -12.08 10.20
C LEU A 407 14.44 -11.84 11.42
N ASP A 408 13.83 -11.75 12.61
CA ASP A 408 14.58 -11.50 13.83
C ASP A 408 15.59 -12.62 14.09
N GLN A 409 15.19 -13.89 13.89
CA GLN A 409 16.07 -15.03 14.11
C GLN A 409 17.17 -15.14 13.04
N TYR A 410 16.92 -14.70 11.81
CA TYR A 410 17.94 -14.58 10.78
C TYR A 410 19.06 -13.62 11.23
N PHE A 411 18.70 -12.42 11.68
CA PHE A 411 19.68 -11.44 12.17
C PHE A 411 20.46 -11.94 13.39
N MET A 412 19.83 -12.65 14.32
CA MET A 412 20.52 -13.20 15.49
C MET A 412 21.58 -14.25 15.10
N ASN A 413 21.34 -14.97 14.01
CA ASN A 413 22.27 -16.00 13.52
C ASN A 413 23.28 -15.45 12.49
N ASN A 414 22.98 -14.31 11.87
CA ASN A 414 23.80 -13.68 10.82
C ASN A 414 24.13 -12.20 11.15
N PRO A 415 24.87 -11.90 12.24
CA PRO A 415 25.14 -10.54 12.68
C PRO A 415 25.83 -9.68 11.63
N LYS A 416 26.74 -10.25 10.84
CA LYS A 416 27.44 -9.54 9.76
C LYS A 416 26.46 -8.99 8.73
N PHE A 417 25.43 -9.73 8.37
CA PHE A 417 24.39 -9.26 7.47
C PHE A 417 23.69 -8.02 8.03
N PHE A 418 23.46 -7.98 9.35
CA PHE A 418 22.82 -6.84 10.01
C PHE A 418 23.71 -5.59 10.04
N PHE A 419 25.02 -5.72 10.20
CA PHE A 419 25.92 -4.58 10.44
C PHE A 419 26.68 -4.08 9.19
N ASP A 420 26.91 -4.92 8.18
CA ASP A 420 27.92 -4.62 7.15
C ASP A 420 27.41 -3.71 6.03
N LYS A 421 26.15 -3.80 5.59
CA LYS A 421 25.64 -3.05 4.42
C LYS A 421 24.14 -2.73 4.50
N PRO A 422 23.71 -1.66 3.84
CA PRO A 422 22.27 -1.47 3.55
C PRO A 422 21.85 -2.49 2.48
N HIS A 423 20.84 -3.27 2.76
CA HIS A 423 20.34 -4.33 1.86
C HIS A 423 18.97 -4.00 1.27
N GLU A 424 18.21 -3.15 1.94
CA GLU A 424 16.82 -2.84 1.59
C GLU A 424 16.72 -1.87 0.42
N ASN A 425 15.88 -2.23 -0.55
CA ASN A 425 15.53 -1.36 -1.67
C ASN A 425 14.16 -0.72 -1.43
N ALA A 426 14.08 0.60 -1.51
CA ALA A 426 12.82 1.31 -1.54
C ALA A 426 12.23 1.22 -2.96
N ILE A 427 11.00 0.72 -3.07
CA ILE A 427 10.36 0.43 -4.35
C ILE A 427 9.22 1.41 -4.60
N ILE A 428 9.17 1.94 -5.82
CA ILE A 428 8.09 2.76 -6.38
C ILE A 428 7.69 2.13 -7.72
N ASP A 429 6.42 1.75 -7.85
CA ASP A 429 5.85 1.26 -9.12
C ASP A 429 4.97 2.35 -9.76
N LEU A 430 5.35 2.75 -10.97
CA LEU A 430 4.60 3.71 -11.78
C LEU A 430 3.75 3.03 -12.88
N SER A 431 3.77 1.70 -12.92
CA SER A 431 3.06 0.93 -13.94
C SER A 431 1.69 0.40 -13.47
N ASN A 432 1.31 0.67 -12.20
CA ASN A 432 0.00 0.28 -11.70
C ASN A 432 -1.11 1.08 -12.44
N PRO A 433 -2.03 0.40 -13.17
CA PRO A 433 -3.02 1.09 -14.01
C PRO A 433 -4.03 1.89 -13.21
N ILE A 434 -4.39 1.45 -12.00
CA ILE A 434 -5.36 2.13 -11.14
C ILE A 434 -4.80 3.47 -10.67
N LEU A 435 -3.52 3.47 -10.22
CA LEU A 435 -2.84 4.70 -9.82
C LEU A 435 -2.66 5.66 -11.00
N GLN A 436 -2.32 5.12 -12.17
CA GLN A 436 -2.20 5.91 -13.40
C GLN A 436 -3.50 6.63 -13.72
N GLU A 437 -4.63 5.91 -13.75
CA GLU A 437 -5.95 6.48 -14.02
C GLU A 437 -6.33 7.56 -13.00
N ALA A 438 -6.24 7.27 -11.71
CA ALA A 438 -6.58 8.21 -10.64
C ALA A 438 -5.78 9.53 -10.75
N HIS A 439 -4.47 9.42 -10.99
CA HIS A 439 -3.62 10.62 -11.12
C HIS A 439 -3.77 11.35 -12.45
N ILE A 440 -4.16 10.68 -13.53
CA ILE A 440 -4.52 11.33 -14.80
C ILE A 440 -5.80 12.16 -14.64
N LEU A 441 -6.82 11.64 -13.96
CA LEU A 441 -8.04 12.41 -13.64
C LEU A 441 -7.73 13.66 -12.82
N CYS A 442 -6.91 13.52 -11.77
CA CYS A 442 -6.42 14.65 -10.99
C CYS A 442 -5.65 15.68 -11.86
N ALA A 443 -4.75 15.21 -12.73
CA ALA A 443 -3.94 16.07 -13.59
C ALA A 443 -4.81 16.81 -14.62
N ALA A 444 -5.85 16.16 -15.17
CA ALA A 444 -6.80 16.76 -16.11
C ALA A 444 -7.72 17.80 -15.43
N LYS A 445 -8.05 17.60 -14.14
CA LYS A 445 -8.78 18.59 -13.32
C LYS A 445 -7.94 19.83 -13.03
N GLU A 446 -6.65 19.66 -12.78
CA GLU A 446 -5.72 20.75 -12.46
C GLU A 446 -5.47 21.65 -13.67
N LEU A 447 -5.15 21.04 -14.79
CA LEU A 447 -4.92 21.71 -16.07
C LEU A 447 -5.37 20.77 -17.20
N PRO A 448 -5.96 21.27 -18.30
CA PRO A 448 -6.22 20.44 -19.47
C PRO A 448 -4.95 19.69 -19.89
N LEU A 449 -5.06 18.37 -20.04
CA LEU A 449 -3.94 17.49 -20.37
C LEU A 449 -3.77 17.46 -21.90
N LYS A 450 -2.67 17.98 -22.39
CA LYS A 450 -2.38 18.03 -23.83
C LYS A 450 -1.96 16.63 -24.33
N ARG A 451 -2.15 16.40 -25.63
CA ARG A 451 -1.65 15.17 -26.26
C ARG A 451 -0.15 15.02 -26.03
N GLY A 452 0.26 13.81 -25.64
CA GLY A 452 1.64 13.46 -25.29
C GLY A 452 2.10 13.89 -23.88
N GLU A 453 1.34 14.71 -23.14
CA GLU A 453 1.70 15.05 -21.74
C GLU A 453 1.53 13.85 -20.80
N ALA A 454 0.55 12.97 -21.04
CA ALA A 454 0.37 11.75 -20.24
C ALA A 454 1.60 10.83 -20.33
N GLU A 455 2.13 10.64 -21.52
CA GLU A 455 3.36 9.87 -21.74
C GLU A 455 4.57 10.59 -21.15
N LYS A 456 4.73 11.88 -21.47
CA LYS A 456 5.87 12.69 -21.06
C LYS A 456 6.04 12.80 -19.54
N TYR A 457 4.96 13.11 -18.81
CA TYR A 457 5.03 13.32 -17.36
C TYR A 457 4.75 12.07 -16.55
N PHE A 458 3.83 11.21 -17.01
CA PHE A 458 3.30 10.12 -16.21
C PHE A 458 3.68 8.73 -16.74
N SER A 459 4.29 8.65 -17.93
CA SER A 459 4.59 7.38 -18.64
C SER A 459 3.32 6.55 -18.89
N VAL A 460 2.20 7.23 -19.15
CA VAL A 460 0.89 6.62 -19.40
C VAL A 460 0.62 6.63 -20.90
N SER A 461 0.25 5.46 -21.42
CA SER A 461 -0.03 5.27 -22.84
C SER A 461 -1.34 5.93 -23.27
N GLN A 462 -1.46 6.18 -24.58
CA GLN A 462 -2.69 6.74 -25.17
C GLN A 462 -3.92 5.85 -24.91
N ASN A 463 -3.76 4.53 -24.89
CA ASN A 463 -4.86 3.59 -24.66
C ASN A 463 -5.55 3.79 -23.29
N VAL A 464 -4.81 4.24 -22.28
CA VAL A 464 -5.40 4.56 -20.96
C VAL A 464 -6.30 5.80 -21.07
N LEU A 465 -5.84 6.83 -21.80
CA LEU A 465 -6.63 8.04 -22.03
C LEU A 465 -7.90 7.75 -22.85
N ASP A 466 -7.77 6.94 -23.90
CA ASP A 466 -8.90 6.57 -24.76
C ASP A 466 -9.96 5.80 -23.95
N ARG A 467 -9.53 4.88 -23.07
CA ARG A 467 -10.45 4.18 -22.16
C ARG A 467 -11.15 5.12 -21.19
N LEU A 468 -10.44 6.10 -20.61
CA LEU A 468 -11.05 7.11 -19.72
C LEU A 468 -12.05 7.99 -20.46
N VAL A 469 -11.82 8.27 -21.75
CA VAL A 469 -12.79 8.99 -22.60
C VAL A 469 -13.99 8.12 -22.93
N ASP A 470 -13.77 6.83 -23.25
CA ASP A 470 -14.85 5.88 -23.54
C ASP A 470 -15.75 5.63 -22.30
N ASN A 471 -15.19 5.73 -21.11
CA ASN A 471 -15.91 5.62 -19.84
C ASN A 471 -16.58 6.93 -19.38
N GLU A 472 -16.44 8.02 -20.15
CA GLU A 472 -16.92 9.38 -19.79
C GLU A 472 -16.21 10.02 -18.59
N ASP A 473 -15.10 9.43 -18.10
CA ASP A 473 -14.28 9.98 -17.02
C ASP A 473 -13.45 11.19 -17.47
N LEU A 474 -13.17 11.29 -18.78
CA LEU A 474 -12.51 12.41 -19.43
C LEU A 474 -13.30 12.87 -20.65
N ASN A 475 -13.30 14.19 -20.89
CA ASN A 475 -13.80 14.80 -22.13
C ASN A 475 -12.66 15.40 -22.94
N ILE A 476 -12.82 15.46 -24.26
CA ILE A 476 -11.88 16.12 -25.15
C ILE A 476 -12.43 17.49 -25.52
N ASN A 477 -11.69 18.57 -25.27
CA ASN A 477 -12.07 19.91 -25.63
C ASN A 477 -11.87 20.19 -27.15
N HIS A 478 -12.30 21.33 -27.63
CA HIS A 478 -12.17 21.75 -29.03
C HIS A 478 -10.71 21.90 -29.54
N ARG A 479 -9.71 21.88 -28.62
CA ARG A 479 -8.28 21.91 -28.95
C ARG A 479 -7.65 20.53 -28.96
N GLY A 480 -8.42 19.49 -28.61
CA GLY A 480 -7.95 18.13 -28.52
C GLY A 480 -7.25 17.82 -27.18
N ASP A 481 -7.39 18.65 -26.14
CA ASP A 481 -6.86 18.42 -24.81
C ASP A 481 -7.89 17.65 -23.98
N PHE A 482 -7.43 16.76 -23.10
CA PHE A 482 -8.26 15.98 -22.19
C PHE A 482 -8.58 16.80 -20.94
N MET A 483 -9.84 16.80 -20.53
CA MET A 483 -10.36 17.54 -19.38
C MET A 483 -11.20 16.64 -18.49
N TYR A 484 -11.08 16.84 -17.18
CA TYR A 484 -12.00 16.23 -16.22
C TYR A 484 -13.37 16.95 -16.30
N PRO A 485 -14.47 16.21 -16.58
CA PRO A 485 -15.74 16.84 -16.94
C PRO A 485 -16.58 17.31 -15.75
N TYR A 486 -16.27 16.86 -14.51
CA TYR A 486 -17.11 17.10 -13.34
C TYR A 486 -16.61 18.28 -12.49
N ASP A 487 -17.49 18.85 -11.64
CA ASP A 487 -17.17 20.00 -10.78
C ASP A 487 -16.42 19.62 -9.52
N ASP A 488 -16.55 18.38 -9.04
CA ASP A 488 -15.86 17.84 -7.88
C ASP A 488 -14.33 17.76 -8.08
N ASN A 489 -13.63 17.43 -7.05
CA ASN A 489 -12.16 17.28 -7.07
C ASN A 489 -11.79 15.82 -6.93
N PRO A 490 -11.31 15.12 -7.97
CA PRO A 490 -10.95 13.71 -7.92
C PRO A 490 -9.85 13.41 -6.89
N ALA A 491 -9.05 14.41 -6.49
CA ALA A 491 -8.09 14.27 -5.41
C ALA A 491 -8.73 14.10 -4.02
N MET A 492 -10.02 14.33 -3.84
CA MET A 492 -10.74 14.08 -2.58
C MET A 492 -11.21 12.62 -2.47
N ASP A 493 -11.39 11.96 -3.62
CA ASP A 493 -11.88 10.59 -3.69
C ASP A 493 -10.75 9.56 -3.79
N HIS A 494 -9.51 10.03 -4.04
CA HIS A 494 -8.32 9.19 -4.12
C HIS A 494 -7.39 9.39 -2.93
N SER A 495 -7.25 8.34 -2.11
CA SER A 495 -6.32 8.33 -0.96
C SER A 495 -4.90 7.98 -1.43
N LEU A 496 -3.90 8.71 -0.92
CA LEU A 496 -2.48 8.40 -1.22
C LEU A 496 -1.97 7.13 -0.54
N ASP A 497 -2.68 6.62 0.45
CA ASP A 497 -2.31 5.39 1.19
C ASP A 497 -2.91 4.13 0.56
N GLN A 498 -3.77 4.26 -0.45
CA GLN A 498 -4.57 3.18 -1.02
C GLN A 498 -4.41 3.13 -2.54
N ILE A 499 -4.68 1.96 -3.12
CA ILE A 499 -4.76 1.78 -4.58
C ILE A 499 -6.20 1.96 -5.04
N SER A 500 -7.14 1.27 -4.37
CA SER A 500 -8.56 1.35 -4.71
C SER A 500 -9.24 2.52 -4.02
N SER A 501 -10.19 3.14 -4.70
CA SER A 501 -11.09 4.15 -4.13
C SER A 501 -12.20 3.56 -3.25
N GLU A 502 -12.32 2.23 -3.18
CA GLU A 502 -13.34 1.58 -2.35
C GLU A 502 -12.98 1.65 -0.86
N GLU A 503 -13.52 2.63 -0.18
CA GLU A 503 -13.42 2.77 1.27
C GLU A 503 -14.63 2.19 2.00
N PHE A 504 -14.34 1.38 3.03
CA PHE A 504 -15.32 0.89 3.99
C PHE A 504 -15.24 1.71 5.28
N LYS A 505 -16.39 2.27 5.67
CA LYS A 505 -16.49 3.06 6.90
C LYS A 505 -16.91 2.17 8.07
N VAL A 506 -16.05 2.05 9.08
CA VAL A 506 -16.34 1.33 10.31
C VAL A 506 -17.10 2.26 11.25
N MET A 507 -18.37 1.91 11.53
CA MET A 507 -19.30 2.78 12.23
C MET A 507 -19.75 2.16 13.57
N ASN A 508 -19.66 2.94 14.64
CA ASN A 508 -20.24 2.60 15.94
C ASN A 508 -21.33 3.61 16.31
N ASN A 509 -22.59 3.18 16.32
CA ASN A 509 -23.75 4.04 16.65
C ASN A 509 -23.77 5.36 15.87
N GLY A 510 -23.50 5.31 14.56
CA GLY A 510 -23.46 6.48 13.68
C GLY A 510 -22.16 7.30 13.72
N ASN A 511 -21.23 6.95 14.59
CA ASN A 511 -19.90 7.60 14.65
C ASN A 511 -18.86 6.81 13.87
N LEU A 512 -18.13 7.48 12.99
CA LEU A 512 -17.02 6.90 12.27
C LEU A 512 -15.85 6.60 13.23
N LEU A 513 -15.40 5.35 13.27
CA LEU A 513 -14.22 4.93 14.03
C LEU A 513 -12.95 4.97 13.18
N GLU A 514 -13.00 4.38 12.00
CA GLU A 514 -11.90 4.31 11.03
C GLU A 514 -12.43 3.94 9.63
N THR A 515 -11.57 4.04 8.63
CA THR A 515 -11.84 3.57 7.27
C THR A 515 -10.88 2.41 6.94
N MET A 516 -11.34 1.47 6.13
CA MET A 516 -10.60 0.27 5.73
C MET A 516 -10.79 -0.01 4.23
N GLU A 517 -9.80 -0.62 3.59
CA GLU A 517 -9.94 -1.18 2.24
C GLU A 517 -10.74 -2.49 2.26
N ARG A 518 -11.30 -2.88 1.12
CA ARG A 518 -12.07 -4.13 0.97
C ARG A 518 -11.28 -5.35 1.45
N SER A 519 -10.02 -5.48 1.06
CA SER A 519 -9.14 -6.59 1.45
C SER A 519 -8.92 -6.65 2.97
N GLN A 520 -8.82 -5.49 3.62
CA GLN A 520 -8.69 -5.41 5.07
C GLN A 520 -10.00 -5.79 5.78
N VAL A 521 -11.14 -5.38 5.24
CA VAL A 521 -12.47 -5.77 5.79
C VAL A 521 -12.63 -7.28 5.80
N TYR A 522 -12.25 -7.97 4.73
CA TYR A 522 -12.33 -9.42 4.66
C TYR A 522 -11.44 -10.11 5.69
N ARG A 523 -10.24 -9.57 5.95
CA ARG A 523 -9.30 -10.15 6.91
C ARG A 523 -9.59 -9.79 8.36
N GLU A 524 -10.00 -8.54 8.62
CA GLU A 524 -9.99 -7.97 9.98
C GLU A 524 -11.37 -7.54 10.47
N ALA A 525 -12.29 -7.18 9.56
CA ALA A 525 -13.57 -6.60 9.91
C ALA A 525 -14.78 -7.38 9.32
N HIS A 526 -14.62 -8.68 9.09
CA HIS A 526 -15.72 -9.57 8.71
C HIS A 526 -16.75 -9.69 9.84
N GLU A 527 -17.94 -10.19 9.57
CA GLU A 527 -18.96 -10.39 10.59
C GLU A 527 -18.46 -11.31 11.72
N GLY A 528 -18.63 -10.87 12.97
CA GLY A 528 -18.14 -11.54 14.17
C GLY A 528 -16.65 -11.28 14.49
N ALA A 529 -15.94 -10.49 13.67
CA ALA A 529 -14.55 -10.09 13.96
C ALA A 529 -14.44 -9.17 15.18
N ILE A 530 -13.27 -9.15 15.80
CA ILE A 530 -12.94 -8.27 16.90
C ILE A 530 -11.95 -7.20 16.44
N LEU A 531 -12.40 -5.95 16.46
CA LEU A 531 -11.57 -4.79 16.20
C LEU A 531 -11.11 -4.14 17.51
N ILE A 532 -9.91 -3.54 17.48
CA ILE A 532 -9.37 -2.79 18.60
C ILE A 532 -9.14 -1.34 18.16
N ASN A 533 -9.91 -0.41 18.72
CA ASN A 533 -9.74 1.02 18.46
C ASN A 533 -9.58 1.79 19.76
N LYS A 534 -8.49 2.57 19.88
CA LYS A 534 -8.15 3.40 21.08
C LYS A 534 -8.12 2.62 22.42
N GLY A 535 -7.80 1.32 22.36
CA GLY A 535 -7.76 0.42 23.53
C GLY A 535 -9.10 -0.23 23.90
N ASP A 536 -10.17 0.16 23.25
CA ASP A 536 -11.49 -0.46 23.36
C ASP A 536 -11.63 -1.57 22.32
N THR A 537 -12.37 -2.61 22.67
CA THR A 537 -12.72 -3.71 21.77
C THR A 537 -14.12 -3.53 21.19
N TYR A 538 -14.26 -3.85 19.91
CA TYR A 538 -15.50 -3.76 19.15
C TYR A 538 -15.77 -5.06 18.42
N VAL A 539 -17.01 -5.53 18.48
CA VAL A 539 -17.48 -6.69 17.71
C VAL A 539 -18.13 -6.19 16.42
N VAL A 540 -17.77 -6.78 15.30
CA VAL A 540 -18.39 -6.51 14.01
C VAL A 540 -19.74 -7.22 13.96
N ASN A 541 -20.82 -6.45 13.84
CA ASN A 541 -22.20 -6.96 13.81
C ASN A 541 -22.67 -7.26 12.39
N SER A 542 -22.28 -6.43 11.43
CA SER A 542 -22.66 -6.61 10.02
C SER A 542 -21.70 -5.89 9.07
N VAL A 543 -21.54 -6.45 7.89
CA VAL A 543 -20.78 -5.87 6.78
C VAL A 543 -21.69 -5.68 5.58
N ASN A 544 -21.77 -4.45 5.06
CA ASN A 544 -22.47 -4.16 3.82
C ASN A 544 -21.46 -3.86 2.72
N LEU A 545 -21.13 -4.87 1.91
CA LEU A 545 -20.11 -4.79 0.87
C LEU A 545 -20.50 -3.82 -0.26
N SER A 546 -21.81 -3.69 -0.59
CA SER A 546 -22.26 -2.83 -1.68
C SER A 546 -22.29 -1.34 -1.31
N ARG A 547 -22.44 -1.02 -0.02
CA ARG A 547 -22.51 0.36 0.47
C ARG A 547 -21.23 0.82 1.17
N GLY A 548 -20.23 -0.06 1.34
CA GLY A 548 -18.99 0.26 2.00
C GLY A 548 -19.12 0.59 3.50
N PHE A 549 -19.97 -0.15 4.24
CA PHE A 549 -20.17 0.07 5.69
C PHE A 549 -19.93 -1.21 6.50
N VAL A 550 -19.23 -1.04 7.62
CA VAL A 550 -19.03 -2.05 8.65
C VAL A 550 -19.64 -1.50 9.95
N ASN A 551 -20.66 -2.15 10.49
CA ASN A 551 -21.28 -1.75 11.75
C ASN A 551 -20.71 -2.55 12.89
N VAL A 552 -20.29 -1.85 13.96
CA VAL A 552 -19.68 -2.45 15.14
C VAL A 552 -20.36 -2.00 16.42
N SER A 553 -20.28 -2.84 17.46
CA SER A 553 -20.67 -2.50 18.84
C SER A 553 -19.48 -2.60 19.78
N LYS A 554 -19.37 -1.66 20.72
CA LYS A 554 -18.34 -1.70 21.75
C LYS A 554 -18.67 -2.81 22.75
N GLU A 555 -17.78 -3.80 22.86
CA GLU A 555 -17.90 -4.91 23.80
C GLU A 555 -16.53 -5.22 24.40
N THR A 556 -16.52 -5.63 25.68
CA THR A 556 -15.29 -6.06 26.35
C THR A 556 -15.16 -7.57 26.17
N VAL A 557 -14.19 -7.98 25.35
CA VAL A 557 -13.90 -9.40 25.09
C VAL A 557 -12.42 -9.70 25.37
N ASP A 558 -12.12 -10.95 25.70
CA ASP A 558 -10.77 -11.45 26.01
C ASP A 558 -10.19 -12.36 24.91
N TYR A 559 -10.82 -12.38 23.75
CA TYR A 559 -10.39 -13.14 22.58
C TYR A 559 -10.19 -12.23 21.36
N HIS A 560 -9.48 -12.72 20.38
CA HIS A 560 -9.36 -12.12 19.04
C HIS A 560 -9.82 -13.11 17.97
N THR A 561 -9.99 -12.63 16.74
CA THR A 561 -10.40 -13.44 15.59
C THR A 561 -9.28 -13.61 14.59
N MET A 562 -9.26 -14.74 13.89
CA MET A 562 -8.33 -15.08 12.83
C MET A 562 -9.08 -15.79 11.71
N VAL A 563 -9.04 -15.25 10.51
CA VAL A 563 -9.69 -15.85 9.32
C VAL A 563 -8.90 -17.03 8.78
N LEU A 564 -9.63 -17.92 8.09
CA LEU A 564 -9.07 -18.96 7.24
C LEU A 564 -9.54 -18.70 5.82
N ASN A 565 -8.63 -18.77 4.88
CA ASN A 565 -8.91 -18.57 3.46
C ASN A 565 -8.26 -19.65 2.60
N LYS A 566 -8.82 -19.85 1.40
CA LYS A 566 -8.24 -20.61 0.31
C LYS A 566 -7.87 -19.63 -0.79
N THR A 567 -6.67 -19.75 -1.31
CA THR A 567 -6.18 -18.90 -2.39
C THR A 567 -6.04 -19.73 -3.66
N GLU A 568 -6.45 -19.18 -4.80
CA GLU A 568 -6.24 -19.70 -6.13
C GLU A 568 -5.63 -18.63 -7.01
N THR A 569 -4.79 -19.01 -7.96
CA THR A 569 -4.13 -18.08 -8.90
C THR A 569 -4.33 -18.58 -10.33
N ASN A 570 -4.42 -17.65 -11.28
CA ASN A 570 -4.38 -17.94 -12.72
C ASN A 570 -3.37 -17.00 -13.38
N ILE A 571 -2.58 -17.50 -14.32
CA ILE A 571 -1.61 -16.71 -15.06
C ILE A 571 -2.36 -15.98 -16.18
N LYS A 572 -2.49 -14.65 -16.02
CA LYS A 572 -3.15 -13.81 -17.02
C LYS A 572 -2.22 -13.45 -18.17
N LYS A 573 -0.96 -13.10 -17.82
CA LYS A 573 0.03 -12.67 -18.81
C LYS A 573 1.46 -12.93 -18.31
N LYS A 574 2.32 -13.48 -19.18
CA LYS A 574 3.76 -13.61 -18.89
C LYS A 574 4.48 -12.38 -19.44
N LEU A 575 5.12 -11.59 -18.56
CA LEU A 575 5.82 -10.36 -18.93
C LEU A 575 7.31 -10.60 -19.18
N SER A 576 7.94 -11.40 -18.33
CA SER A 576 9.35 -11.74 -18.49
C SER A 576 9.69 -13.11 -17.90
N LYS A 577 10.84 -13.64 -18.29
CA LYS A 577 11.48 -14.79 -17.66
C LYS A 577 12.94 -14.48 -17.40
N THR A 578 13.44 -14.90 -16.26
CA THR A 578 14.84 -14.75 -15.88
C THR A 578 15.45 -16.13 -15.63
N LYS A 579 16.55 -16.43 -16.32
CA LYS A 579 17.26 -17.70 -16.18
C LYS A 579 18.48 -17.54 -15.31
N PHE A 580 18.56 -18.36 -14.26
CA PHE A 580 19.71 -18.51 -13.37
C PHE A 580 20.26 -19.93 -13.52
N GLY A 581 21.08 -20.18 -14.55
CA GLY A 581 21.47 -21.53 -14.92
C GLY A 581 20.29 -22.33 -15.48
N ASP A 582 19.94 -23.44 -14.83
CA ASP A 582 18.79 -24.27 -15.21
C ASP A 582 17.46 -23.84 -14.55
N LEU A 583 17.52 -22.98 -13.53
CA LEU A 583 16.33 -22.40 -12.90
C LEU A 583 15.77 -21.28 -13.77
N THR A 584 14.48 -21.36 -14.07
CA THR A 584 13.74 -20.29 -14.74
C THR A 584 12.70 -19.70 -13.79
N ILE A 585 12.76 -18.40 -13.58
CA ILE A 585 11.76 -17.63 -12.85
C ILE A 585 10.96 -16.82 -13.86
N HIS A 586 9.66 -16.99 -13.81
CA HIS A 586 8.72 -16.21 -14.60
C HIS A 586 8.20 -15.03 -13.78
N PHE A 587 7.92 -13.93 -14.45
CA PHE A 587 7.24 -12.77 -13.87
C PHE A 587 6.11 -12.34 -14.80
N GLY A 588 4.97 -11.94 -14.23
CA GLY A 588 3.82 -11.53 -15.03
C GLY A 588 2.60 -11.14 -14.22
N GLU A 589 1.48 -10.98 -14.94
CA GLU A 589 0.18 -10.65 -14.36
C GLU A 589 -0.55 -11.92 -13.94
N LEU A 590 -1.12 -11.88 -12.75
CA LEU A 590 -1.88 -12.96 -12.14
C LEU A 590 -3.27 -12.46 -11.76
N THR A 591 -4.26 -13.34 -11.89
CA THR A 591 -5.54 -13.16 -11.20
C THR A 591 -5.52 -14.02 -9.94
N VAL A 592 -5.69 -13.37 -8.78
CA VAL A 592 -5.74 -14.02 -7.47
C VAL A 592 -7.19 -14.04 -6.99
N SER A 593 -7.63 -15.16 -6.47
CA SER A 593 -8.94 -15.35 -5.84
C SER A 593 -8.76 -15.87 -4.43
N GLU A 594 -9.20 -15.10 -3.43
CA GLU A 594 -9.15 -15.48 -2.02
C GLU A 594 -10.58 -15.74 -1.51
N ASP A 595 -10.83 -16.98 -1.10
CA ASP A 595 -12.11 -17.40 -0.51
C ASP A 595 -11.99 -17.49 1.01
N TYR A 596 -12.64 -16.56 1.72
CA TYR A 596 -12.64 -16.46 3.18
C TYR A 596 -13.85 -17.20 3.74
N PHE A 597 -13.70 -18.48 4.05
CA PHE A 597 -14.81 -19.41 4.33
C PHE A 597 -15.06 -19.67 5.83
N LYS A 598 -14.10 -19.34 6.71
CA LYS A 598 -14.22 -19.56 8.17
C LYS A 598 -13.36 -18.58 8.96
N TYR A 599 -13.69 -18.38 10.24
CA TYR A 599 -12.78 -17.73 11.19
C TYR A 599 -12.75 -18.48 12.53
N LYS A 600 -11.63 -18.35 13.23
CA LYS A 600 -11.41 -18.86 14.58
C LYS A 600 -11.50 -17.74 15.60
N LYS A 601 -12.14 -17.99 16.73
CA LYS A 601 -11.97 -17.20 17.95
C LYS A 601 -10.80 -17.76 18.74
N MET A 602 -9.85 -16.90 19.10
CA MET A 602 -8.59 -17.28 19.75
C MET A 602 -8.48 -16.60 21.09
N HIS A 603 -8.33 -17.36 22.16
CA HIS A 603 -7.93 -16.86 23.47
C HIS A 603 -6.43 -17.10 23.66
N PHE A 604 -5.64 -16.04 23.63
CA PHE A 604 -4.20 -16.10 23.41
C PHE A 604 -3.86 -16.92 22.15
N SER A 605 -3.15 -18.03 22.29
CA SER A 605 -2.79 -18.94 21.19
C SER A 605 -3.74 -20.14 21.03
N LYS A 606 -4.79 -20.27 21.85
CA LYS A 606 -5.71 -21.41 21.83
C LYS A 606 -7.01 -21.07 21.12
N PRO A 607 -7.44 -21.87 20.12
CA PRO A 607 -8.75 -21.70 19.51
C PRO A 607 -9.85 -22.10 20.51
N ILE A 608 -10.86 -21.24 20.65
CA ILE A 608 -12.05 -21.48 21.51
C ILE A 608 -13.32 -21.76 20.67
N GLY A 609 -13.25 -21.53 19.36
CA GLY A 609 -14.35 -21.86 18.43
C GLY A 609 -13.96 -21.57 17.00
N THR A 610 -14.62 -22.22 16.04
CA THR A 610 -14.49 -21.97 14.61
C THR A 610 -15.90 -21.76 14.04
N TYR A 611 -16.05 -20.72 13.22
CA TYR A 611 -17.32 -20.25 12.70
C TYR A 611 -17.24 -20.10 11.18
N PRO A 612 -18.32 -20.40 10.43
CA PRO A 612 -18.35 -20.16 9.00
C PRO A 612 -18.38 -18.67 8.68
N LEU A 613 -17.88 -18.32 7.50
CA LEU A 613 -18.07 -17.00 6.87
C LEU A 613 -18.78 -17.20 5.54
N ASP A 614 -19.69 -16.28 5.23
CA ASP A 614 -20.40 -16.21 3.96
C ASP A 614 -20.02 -14.89 3.27
N LEU A 615 -18.85 -14.89 2.65
CA LEU A 615 -18.31 -13.76 1.90
C LEU A 615 -18.07 -14.21 0.46
N PRO A 616 -18.40 -13.38 -0.55
CA PRO A 616 -18.04 -13.70 -1.93
C PRO A 616 -16.49 -13.72 -2.06
N PRO A 617 -15.92 -14.56 -2.93
CA PRO A 617 -14.47 -14.58 -3.15
C PRO A 617 -13.93 -13.21 -3.52
N LEU A 618 -12.84 -12.79 -2.89
CA LEU A 618 -12.13 -11.57 -3.21
C LEU A 618 -11.22 -11.83 -4.39
N LYS A 619 -11.56 -11.28 -5.56
CA LYS A 619 -10.78 -11.42 -6.80
C LYS A 619 -10.09 -10.11 -7.14
N PHE A 620 -8.80 -10.17 -7.46
CA PHE A 620 -8.04 -9.01 -7.92
C PHE A 620 -6.92 -9.45 -8.88
N ASN A 621 -6.57 -8.55 -9.81
CA ASN A 621 -5.43 -8.75 -10.69
C ASN A 621 -4.19 -8.13 -10.04
N THR A 622 -3.07 -8.83 -10.09
CA THR A 622 -1.81 -8.37 -9.51
C THR A 622 -0.62 -8.83 -10.34
N LYS A 623 0.59 -8.48 -9.91
CA LYS A 623 1.83 -8.97 -10.49
C LYS A 623 2.51 -9.94 -9.54
N GLY A 624 3.15 -10.96 -10.09
CA GLY A 624 3.85 -11.96 -9.30
C GLY A 624 4.95 -12.66 -10.07
N LEU A 625 5.78 -13.35 -9.33
CA LEU A 625 6.78 -14.28 -9.85
C LEU A 625 6.36 -15.72 -9.54
N TRP A 626 6.79 -16.65 -10.39
CA TRP A 626 6.59 -18.07 -10.15
C TRP A 626 7.69 -18.91 -10.79
N PHE A 627 7.85 -20.10 -10.25
CA PHE A 627 8.76 -21.11 -10.75
C PHE A 627 8.22 -22.51 -10.46
N THR A 628 8.61 -23.48 -11.29
CA THR A 628 8.12 -24.85 -11.22
C THR A 628 9.12 -25.77 -10.53
N ILE A 629 8.60 -26.82 -9.90
CA ILE A 629 9.37 -27.88 -9.27
C ILE A 629 9.09 -29.20 -10.03
N PRO A 630 10.10 -29.81 -10.65
CA PRO A 630 9.89 -31.00 -11.48
C PRO A 630 9.47 -32.22 -10.65
N LYS A 631 8.73 -33.13 -11.30
CA LYS A 631 8.24 -34.36 -10.69
C LYS A 631 9.35 -35.22 -10.05
N SER A 632 10.57 -35.21 -10.60
CA SER A 632 11.72 -35.94 -10.04
C SER A 632 12.05 -35.56 -8.60
N VAL A 633 11.79 -34.30 -8.21
CA VAL A 633 11.97 -33.84 -6.80
C VAL A 633 10.90 -34.45 -5.91
N LYS A 634 9.66 -34.56 -6.38
CA LYS A 634 8.57 -35.23 -5.68
C LYS A 634 8.92 -36.69 -5.44
N ASP A 635 9.27 -37.43 -6.53
CA ASP A 635 9.58 -38.86 -6.46
C ASP A 635 10.74 -39.10 -5.48
N THR A 636 11.79 -38.27 -5.52
CA THR A 636 12.92 -38.37 -4.58
C THR A 636 12.51 -38.14 -3.11
N LEU A 637 11.64 -37.14 -2.86
CA LEU A 637 11.18 -36.85 -1.49
C LEU A 637 10.28 -37.95 -0.94
N GLU A 638 9.41 -38.55 -1.77
CA GLU A 638 8.58 -39.68 -1.39
C GLU A 638 9.43 -40.94 -1.10
N ASP A 639 10.52 -41.16 -1.84
CA ASP A 639 11.49 -42.22 -1.58
C ASP A 639 12.30 -41.96 -0.28
N MET A 640 12.65 -40.72 0.03
CA MET A 640 13.38 -40.34 1.25
C MET A 640 12.52 -40.46 2.51
N PHE A 641 11.21 -40.30 2.41
CA PHE A 641 10.26 -40.26 3.54
C PHE A 641 9.04 -41.18 3.28
N PRO A 642 9.23 -42.50 3.05
CA PRO A 642 8.20 -43.40 2.55
C PRO A 642 7.00 -43.64 3.51
N ASN A 643 7.13 -43.22 4.78
CA ASN A 643 6.11 -43.40 5.81
C ASN A 643 5.48 -42.08 6.26
N GLU A 644 5.76 -40.98 5.61
CA GLU A 644 5.22 -39.66 5.93
C GLU A 644 4.26 -39.22 4.82
N GLU A 645 3.07 -38.76 5.23
CA GLU A 645 2.05 -38.28 4.29
C GLU A 645 2.33 -36.81 3.90
N GLU A 646 1.92 -36.42 2.69
CA GLU A 646 1.98 -35.03 2.20
C GLU A 646 3.37 -34.37 2.26
N VAL A 647 4.46 -35.15 2.23
CA VAL A 647 5.85 -34.66 2.36
C VAL A 647 6.16 -33.60 1.31
N PHE A 648 5.82 -33.86 0.05
CA PHE A 648 6.10 -32.95 -1.06
C PHE A 648 5.28 -31.65 -0.91
N ALA A 649 3.97 -31.76 -0.62
CA ALA A 649 3.09 -30.60 -0.40
C ALA A 649 3.59 -29.75 0.78
N GLY A 650 3.96 -30.41 1.89
CA GLY A 650 4.54 -29.74 3.05
C GLY A 650 5.88 -29.10 2.80
N GLY A 651 6.68 -29.68 1.88
CA GLY A 651 7.94 -29.10 1.41
C GLY A 651 7.76 -27.84 0.59
N LEU A 652 6.84 -27.86 -0.38
CA LEU A 652 6.48 -26.69 -1.22
C LEU A 652 5.93 -25.55 -0.36
N HIS A 653 4.97 -25.85 0.53
CA HIS A 653 4.34 -24.88 1.40
C HIS A 653 5.33 -24.23 2.38
N GLY A 654 6.25 -25.05 2.92
CA GLY A 654 7.33 -24.53 3.75
C GLY A 654 8.32 -23.67 2.99
N ALA A 655 8.61 -23.97 1.72
CA ALA A 655 9.50 -23.19 0.86
C ALA A 655 8.88 -21.82 0.53
N GLU A 656 7.59 -21.78 0.19
CA GLU A 656 6.82 -20.57 0.02
C GLU A 656 6.89 -19.68 1.27
N HIS A 657 6.53 -20.23 2.44
CA HIS A 657 6.55 -19.48 3.71
C HIS A 657 7.94 -18.94 4.08
N ALA A 658 8.99 -19.73 3.87
CA ALA A 658 10.35 -19.33 4.21
C ALA A 658 10.88 -18.23 3.29
N LEU A 659 10.61 -18.31 1.98
CA LEU A 659 10.94 -17.28 1.00
C LEU A 659 10.21 -15.97 1.34
N ILE A 660 8.88 -15.99 1.48
CA ILE A 660 8.08 -14.81 1.84
C ILE A 660 8.53 -14.22 3.17
N GLY A 661 8.88 -15.05 4.14
CA GLY A 661 9.33 -14.63 5.46
C GLY A 661 10.60 -13.78 5.45
N LEU A 662 11.48 -13.97 4.47
CA LEU A 662 12.73 -13.22 4.32
C LEU A 662 12.71 -12.15 3.20
N PHE A 663 11.63 -12.00 2.46
CA PHE A 663 11.49 -10.93 1.47
C PHE A 663 11.86 -9.53 2.01
N PRO A 664 11.41 -9.13 3.22
CA PRO A 664 11.74 -7.82 3.76
C PRO A 664 13.23 -7.57 4.01
N LEU A 665 14.10 -8.59 3.95
CA LEU A 665 15.55 -8.40 4.00
C LEU A 665 16.10 -7.65 2.79
N HIS A 666 15.46 -7.81 1.63
CA HIS A 666 15.97 -7.33 0.34
C HIS A 666 15.10 -6.22 -0.26
N THR A 667 13.84 -6.15 0.17
CA THR A 667 12.86 -5.15 -0.29
C THR A 667 12.20 -4.49 0.91
N MET A 668 12.02 -3.16 0.86
CA MET A 668 11.35 -2.43 1.94
C MET A 668 9.83 -2.66 1.85
N CYS A 669 9.37 -3.82 2.28
CA CYS A 669 7.96 -4.21 2.29
C CYS A 669 7.56 -4.77 3.65
N ASP A 670 6.26 -4.70 3.93
CA ASP A 670 5.65 -5.44 5.02
C ASP A 670 5.28 -6.86 4.56
N ARG A 671 5.17 -7.78 5.52
CA ARG A 671 4.69 -9.13 5.24
C ARG A 671 3.31 -9.17 4.58
N PHE A 672 2.50 -8.12 4.81
CA PHE A 672 1.16 -8.00 4.25
C PHE A 672 1.15 -7.50 2.81
N ASP A 673 2.26 -6.96 2.33
CA ASP A 673 2.40 -6.49 0.95
C ASP A 673 2.63 -7.64 -0.05
N ILE A 674 2.87 -8.87 0.44
CA ILE A 674 3.20 -10.05 -0.38
C ILE A 674 2.27 -11.20 -0.02
N GLY A 675 1.73 -11.86 -1.02
CA GLY A 675 1.03 -13.13 -0.91
C GLY A 675 1.79 -14.28 -1.57
N GLY A 676 1.35 -15.50 -1.34
CA GLY A 676 1.89 -16.67 -2.01
C GLY A 676 0.90 -17.81 -2.14
N LEU A 677 1.22 -18.72 -3.03
CA LEU A 677 0.52 -19.99 -3.23
C LEU A 677 1.54 -21.04 -3.67
N SER A 678 1.50 -22.18 -3.03
CA SER A 678 2.20 -23.39 -3.46
C SER A 678 1.20 -24.49 -3.78
N THR A 679 1.38 -25.15 -4.92
CA THR A 679 0.50 -26.23 -5.36
C THR A 679 1.30 -27.40 -5.91
N ASN A 680 0.80 -28.62 -5.68
CA ASN A 680 1.40 -29.86 -6.23
C ASN A 680 1.20 -29.98 -7.75
N TYR A 681 0.25 -29.26 -8.30
CA TYR A 681 -0.05 -29.18 -9.73
C TYR A 681 -0.83 -27.90 -10.01
N HIS A 682 -0.41 -27.14 -11.01
CA HIS A 682 -1.09 -25.93 -11.45
C HIS A 682 -1.47 -26.07 -12.93
N GLU A 683 -2.69 -25.70 -13.28
CA GLU A 683 -3.23 -25.90 -14.63
C GLU A 683 -2.43 -25.15 -15.70
N ASP A 684 -2.04 -23.89 -15.45
CA ASP A 684 -1.33 -23.07 -16.45
C ASP A 684 0.14 -23.47 -16.63
N THR A 685 0.78 -24.10 -15.65
CA THR A 685 2.18 -24.53 -15.71
C THR A 685 2.34 -26.01 -15.94
N GLN A 686 1.31 -26.81 -15.72
CA GLN A 686 1.26 -28.28 -15.82
C GLN A 686 2.26 -29.00 -14.86
N GLU A 687 2.75 -28.28 -13.85
CA GLU A 687 3.74 -28.76 -12.87
C GLU A 687 3.43 -28.24 -11.45
N ALA A 688 4.11 -28.79 -10.48
CA ALA A 688 4.12 -28.22 -9.13
C ALA A 688 4.76 -26.84 -9.17
N THR A 689 4.08 -25.84 -8.61
CA THR A 689 4.46 -24.44 -8.76
C THR A 689 4.38 -23.69 -7.44
N ILE A 690 5.35 -22.80 -7.23
CA ILE A 690 5.32 -21.80 -6.17
C ILE A 690 5.13 -20.44 -6.83
N PHE A 691 4.06 -19.74 -6.42
CA PHE A 691 3.76 -18.37 -6.76
C PHE A 691 4.06 -17.45 -5.57
N ILE A 692 4.63 -16.29 -5.84
CA ILE A 692 4.76 -15.18 -4.90
C ILE A 692 4.28 -13.94 -5.62
N TYR A 693 3.33 -13.19 -5.03
CA TYR A 693 2.67 -12.08 -5.71
C TYR A 693 2.52 -10.85 -4.79
N ASP A 694 2.44 -9.68 -5.41
CA ASP A 694 2.14 -8.44 -4.70
C ASP A 694 0.71 -8.49 -4.14
N GLY A 695 0.54 -8.18 -2.85
CA GLY A 695 -0.74 -8.26 -2.15
C GLY A 695 -1.73 -7.13 -2.49
N TYR A 696 -1.46 -6.37 -3.55
CA TYR A 696 -2.24 -5.22 -3.97
C TYR A 696 -2.69 -5.34 -5.43
N GLU A 697 -3.88 -4.82 -5.70
CA GLU A 697 -4.42 -4.78 -7.05
C GLU A 697 -3.52 -3.97 -8.00
N GLY A 698 -3.24 -4.52 -9.19
CA GLY A 698 -2.32 -3.94 -10.18
C GLY A 698 -0.84 -4.12 -9.85
N GLY A 699 -0.49 -4.60 -8.64
CA GLY A 699 0.89 -4.76 -8.17
C GLY A 699 1.52 -3.44 -7.70
N ILE A 700 2.63 -3.56 -6.97
CA ILE A 700 3.42 -2.44 -6.44
C ILE A 700 4.93 -2.59 -6.71
N GLY A 701 5.31 -3.54 -7.56
CA GLY A 701 6.69 -3.75 -8.04
C GLY A 701 7.60 -4.53 -7.10
N ILE A 702 7.11 -5.06 -5.98
CA ILE A 702 7.91 -5.84 -5.02
C ILE A 702 8.39 -7.15 -5.66
N CYS A 703 7.49 -7.90 -6.27
CA CYS A 703 7.83 -9.17 -6.92
C CYS A 703 8.70 -8.97 -8.17
N GLU A 704 8.57 -7.86 -8.89
CA GLU A 704 9.48 -7.54 -9.99
C GLU A 704 10.92 -7.36 -9.48
N LYS A 705 11.09 -6.56 -8.41
CA LYS A 705 12.39 -6.34 -7.78
C LYS A 705 12.97 -7.60 -7.17
N ALA A 706 12.12 -8.47 -6.63
CA ALA A 706 12.52 -9.74 -6.02
C ALA A 706 13.16 -10.70 -7.02
N VAL A 707 12.79 -10.66 -8.31
CA VAL A 707 13.48 -11.46 -9.35
C VAL A 707 14.96 -11.08 -9.43
N ASP A 708 15.30 -9.79 -9.30
CA ASP A 708 16.69 -9.33 -9.36
C ASP A 708 17.56 -9.85 -8.20
N VAL A 709 16.94 -10.02 -7.03
CA VAL A 709 17.62 -10.43 -5.78
C VAL A 709 17.26 -11.87 -5.36
N PHE A 710 16.71 -12.66 -6.27
CA PHE A 710 16.19 -14.00 -5.95
C PHE A 710 17.26 -14.96 -5.43
N VAL A 711 18.47 -14.88 -5.97
CA VAL A 711 19.59 -15.74 -5.56
C VAL A 711 20.00 -15.46 -4.12
N GLU A 712 20.09 -14.17 -3.75
CA GLU A 712 20.39 -13.74 -2.39
C GLU A 712 19.28 -14.13 -1.42
N LEU A 713 18.03 -14.00 -1.84
CA LEU A 713 16.86 -14.41 -1.06
C LEU A 713 16.88 -15.93 -0.81
N LEU A 714 17.12 -16.73 -1.85
CA LEU A 714 17.20 -18.19 -1.76
C LEU A 714 18.31 -18.63 -0.81
N ASN A 715 19.50 -18.06 -0.94
CA ASN A 715 20.64 -18.37 -0.09
C ASN A 715 20.37 -18.00 1.37
N SER A 716 19.81 -16.83 1.63
CA SER A 716 19.40 -16.40 2.98
C SER A 716 18.35 -17.33 3.58
N THR A 717 17.43 -17.84 2.77
CA THR A 717 16.39 -18.78 3.19
C THR A 717 16.97 -20.15 3.56
N ILE A 718 17.93 -20.65 2.80
CA ILE A 718 18.65 -21.89 3.09
C ILE A 718 19.44 -21.73 4.39
N ASP A 719 20.12 -20.60 4.59
CA ASP A 719 20.87 -20.31 5.83
C ASP A 719 19.94 -20.25 7.05
N LEU A 720 18.76 -19.64 6.91
CA LEU A 720 17.74 -19.64 7.98
C LEU A 720 17.36 -21.06 8.41
N LEU A 721 17.09 -21.94 7.45
CA LEU A 721 16.72 -23.33 7.72
C LEU A 721 17.86 -24.13 8.36
N ASN A 722 19.08 -23.92 7.87
CA ASN A 722 20.29 -24.61 8.39
C ASN A 722 20.60 -24.20 9.83
N ASN A 723 20.42 -22.94 10.17
CA ASN A 723 20.70 -22.40 11.51
C ASN A 723 19.56 -22.65 12.52
N CYS A 724 18.38 -23.10 12.07
CA CYS A 724 17.26 -23.40 12.95
C CYS A 724 17.32 -24.83 13.49
N SER A 725 17.41 -24.98 14.79
CA SER A 725 17.55 -26.28 15.47
C SER A 725 16.26 -27.10 15.62
N CYS A 726 15.09 -26.57 15.22
CA CYS A 726 13.81 -27.30 15.28
C CYS A 726 13.82 -28.52 14.34
N LYS A 727 13.02 -29.56 14.66
CA LYS A 727 12.94 -30.76 13.84
C LYS A 727 11.91 -30.69 12.72
N SER A 728 10.70 -30.22 13.03
CA SER A 728 9.54 -30.29 12.12
C SER A 728 9.08 -28.94 11.56
N GLY A 729 9.68 -27.83 12.00
CA GLY A 729 9.28 -26.45 11.68
C GLY A 729 8.90 -25.67 12.93
N CYS A 730 9.04 -24.35 12.87
CA CYS A 730 8.68 -23.43 13.95
C CYS A 730 8.52 -21.99 13.38
N PRO A 731 8.01 -21.03 14.19
CA PRO A 731 7.86 -19.64 13.76
C PRO A 731 9.16 -18.97 13.28
N SER A 732 10.32 -19.47 13.76
CA SER A 732 11.64 -18.97 13.35
C SER A 732 12.12 -19.48 11.98
N CYS A 733 11.39 -20.38 11.31
CA CYS A 733 11.82 -20.92 10.01
C CYS A 733 10.70 -21.02 8.97
N ILE A 734 9.74 -21.95 9.11
CA ILE A 734 8.73 -22.20 8.06
C ILE A 734 7.29 -21.90 8.46
N TYR A 735 6.99 -21.58 9.73
CA TYR A 735 5.62 -21.22 10.11
C TYR A 735 5.34 -19.76 9.76
N SER A 736 4.20 -19.51 9.12
CA SER A 736 3.71 -18.18 8.81
C SER A 736 2.50 -17.82 9.69
N PRO A 737 2.47 -16.64 10.31
CA PRO A 737 1.30 -16.20 11.06
C PRO A 737 0.10 -15.85 10.17
N LYS A 738 0.32 -15.77 8.84
CA LYS A 738 -0.69 -15.42 7.84
C LYS A 738 -1.27 -16.63 7.10
N CYS A 739 -0.80 -17.84 7.40
CA CYS A 739 -1.19 -19.01 6.64
C CYS A 739 -2.69 -19.28 6.77
N GLY A 740 -3.42 -19.22 5.65
CA GLY A 740 -4.84 -19.55 5.56
C GLY A 740 -5.17 -21.01 5.89
N ASN A 741 -4.18 -21.91 5.79
CA ASN A 741 -4.30 -23.35 6.05
C ASN A 741 -3.80 -23.75 7.44
N ASP A 742 -3.67 -22.80 8.39
CA ASP A 742 -3.22 -23.11 9.77
C ASP A 742 -1.84 -23.78 9.83
N ASN A 743 -0.96 -23.44 8.91
CA ASN A 743 0.39 -24.02 8.74
C ASN A 743 0.39 -25.56 8.50
N LYS A 744 -0.55 -26.07 7.69
CA LYS A 744 -0.66 -27.48 7.33
C LYS A 744 -0.92 -27.67 5.84
N PRO A 745 -0.29 -28.67 5.20
CA PRO A 745 0.84 -29.43 5.70
C PRO A 745 2.13 -28.63 5.69
N LEU A 746 3.09 -28.92 6.56
CA LEU A 746 4.45 -28.37 6.55
C LEU A 746 5.47 -29.46 6.87
N HIS A 747 6.58 -29.50 6.10
CA HIS A 747 7.64 -30.48 6.28
C HIS A 747 9.03 -29.86 6.11
N LYS A 748 9.74 -29.57 7.23
CA LYS A 748 11.01 -28.82 7.22
C LYS A 748 12.11 -29.44 6.36
N ASN A 749 12.32 -30.76 6.45
CA ASN A 749 13.39 -31.42 5.69
C ASN A 749 13.11 -31.42 4.19
N ALA A 750 11.85 -31.61 3.78
CA ALA A 750 11.44 -31.48 2.38
C ALA A 750 11.58 -30.05 1.88
N THR A 751 11.20 -29.05 2.69
CA THR A 751 11.43 -27.63 2.40
C THR A 751 12.91 -27.36 2.11
N LYS A 752 13.79 -27.82 3.00
CA LYS A 752 15.24 -27.66 2.84
C LYS A 752 15.73 -28.32 1.56
N TYR A 753 15.30 -29.54 1.28
CA TYR A 753 15.67 -30.26 0.07
C TYR A 753 15.26 -29.52 -1.20
N ILE A 754 14.02 -29.00 -1.26
CA ILE A 754 13.52 -28.23 -2.40
C ILE A 754 14.37 -26.97 -2.63
N LEU A 755 14.64 -26.19 -1.58
CA LEU A 755 15.43 -24.96 -1.70
C LEU A 755 16.90 -25.24 -2.08
N GLU A 756 17.50 -26.28 -1.54
CA GLU A 756 18.85 -26.72 -1.93
C GLU A 756 18.89 -27.26 -3.36
N TYR A 757 17.82 -27.91 -3.83
CA TYR A 757 17.67 -28.32 -5.24
C TYR A 757 17.62 -27.11 -6.15
N LEU A 758 16.82 -26.08 -5.83
CA LEU A 758 16.77 -24.83 -6.59
C LEU A 758 18.16 -24.14 -6.63
N SER A 759 18.86 -24.11 -5.49
CA SER A 759 20.21 -23.53 -5.43
C SER A 759 21.22 -24.26 -6.31
N LYS A 760 21.11 -25.59 -6.45
CA LYS A 760 21.96 -26.38 -7.35
C LYS A 760 21.69 -26.13 -8.83
N MET A 761 20.48 -25.73 -9.20
CA MET A 761 20.13 -25.35 -10.59
C MET A 761 20.78 -24.03 -11.01
N ILE A 762 21.17 -23.20 -10.03
CA ILE A 762 21.81 -21.90 -10.29
C ILE A 762 23.30 -22.14 -10.62
N SER A 763 23.72 -21.79 -11.86
CA SER A 763 25.12 -21.81 -12.24
C SER A 763 25.92 -20.71 -11.52
N ASN A 764 27.25 -20.85 -11.46
CA ASN A 764 28.17 -19.94 -10.75
C ASN A 764 28.11 -18.45 -11.17
N ASN A 765 27.28 -18.06 -12.12
CA ASN A 765 26.99 -16.68 -12.50
C ASN A 765 25.72 -16.21 -11.77
N ASN A 766 25.87 -15.40 -10.73
CA ASN A 766 24.79 -14.83 -9.92
C ASN A 766 23.89 -13.83 -10.65
N HIS A 767 24.17 -13.48 -11.91
CA HIS A 767 23.37 -12.57 -12.71
C HIS A 767 22.44 -13.36 -13.62
N GLY A 768 21.15 -13.29 -13.35
CA GLY A 768 20.13 -13.85 -14.19
C GLY A 768 20.07 -13.17 -15.56
N LYS A 769 19.88 -13.94 -16.61
CA LYS A 769 19.61 -13.42 -17.94
C LYS A 769 18.10 -13.18 -18.07
N LYS A 770 17.71 -11.89 -17.94
CA LYS A 770 16.32 -11.46 -18.16
C LYS A 770 16.02 -11.46 -19.66
N GLU A 771 14.93 -12.11 -20.03
CA GLU A 771 14.36 -12.07 -21.37
C GLU A 771 12.94 -11.51 -21.23
N GLU A 772 12.67 -10.35 -21.81
CA GLU A 772 11.31 -9.83 -21.90
C GLU A 772 10.52 -10.66 -22.90
N ILE A 773 9.33 -11.06 -22.52
CA ILE A 773 8.42 -11.75 -23.41
C ILE A 773 7.63 -10.65 -24.12
N ILE A 774 8.11 -10.24 -25.30
CA ILE A 774 7.30 -9.45 -26.22
C ILE A 774 6.25 -10.44 -26.74
N GLU A 775 5.03 -10.35 -26.26
CA GLU A 775 3.93 -11.02 -26.92
C GLU A 775 3.83 -10.42 -28.32
N GLU A 776 4.21 -11.20 -29.33
CA GLU A 776 3.44 -11.18 -30.57
C GLU A 776 1.99 -11.39 -30.13
N GLU A 777 1.11 -10.42 -30.44
CA GLU A 777 -0.29 -10.44 -30.08
C GLU A 777 -0.80 -11.89 -30.07
N ILE A 778 -1.16 -12.41 -28.91
CA ILE A 778 -1.90 -13.67 -28.81
C ILE A 778 -3.28 -13.35 -29.37
N LYS A 779 -3.38 -13.39 -30.69
CA LYS A 779 -4.65 -13.47 -31.42
C LYS A 779 -5.42 -14.74 -31.11
N ASN A 780 -4.92 -15.64 -30.27
CA ASN A 780 -5.38 -17.01 -30.19
C ASN A 780 -6.12 -17.39 -28.90
N SER A 781 -6.12 -16.63 -27.80
CA SER A 781 -6.91 -17.05 -26.63
C SER A 781 -8.41 -16.84 -26.84
N ASN A 782 -8.81 -15.71 -27.41
CA ASN A 782 -10.22 -15.45 -27.70
C ASN A 782 -10.75 -16.34 -28.87
N ASP A 783 -9.90 -16.77 -29.79
CA ASP A 783 -10.28 -17.71 -30.85
C ASP A 783 -10.38 -19.16 -30.30
N ASP A 784 -9.59 -19.56 -29.32
CA ASP A 784 -9.70 -20.87 -28.65
C ASP A 784 -10.94 -20.91 -27.73
N GLU A 785 -11.17 -19.89 -26.88
CA GLU A 785 -12.39 -19.74 -26.07
C GLU A 785 -13.64 -19.65 -26.98
N PHE A 786 -13.53 -18.97 -28.12
CA PHE A 786 -14.62 -18.94 -29.09
C PHE A 786 -14.88 -20.32 -29.71
N SER A 787 -13.83 -21.10 -29.95
CA SER A 787 -13.95 -22.48 -30.43
C SER A 787 -14.71 -23.36 -29.43
N ASP A 788 -14.40 -23.23 -28.16
CA ASP A 788 -15.11 -23.93 -27.06
C ASP A 788 -16.58 -23.51 -26.99
N ALA A 789 -16.86 -22.19 -27.07
CA ALA A 789 -18.22 -21.67 -27.08
C ALA A 789 -19.01 -22.20 -28.30
N TYR A 790 -18.34 -22.31 -29.48
CA TYR A 790 -18.97 -22.83 -30.68
C TYR A 790 -19.23 -24.35 -30.63
N GLU A 791 -18.32 -25.11 -30.00
CA GLU A 791 -18.52 -26.54 -29.74
C GLU A 791 -19.70 -26.80 -28.79
N LEU A 792 -19.83 -26.01 -27.73
CA LEU A 792 -20.95 -26.07 -26.81
C LEU A 792 -22.27 -25.73 -27.52
N TYR A 793 -22.28 -24.74 -28.41
CA TYR A 793 -23.41 -24.40 -29.24
C TYR A 793 -23.82 -25.57 -30.14
N GLN A 794 -22.86 -26.24 -30.81
CA GLN A 794 -23.12 -27.41 -31.66
C GLN A 794 -23.68 -28.62 -30.88
N LYS A 795 -23.30 -28.76 -29.59
CA LYS A 795 -23.84 -29.79 -28.69
C LYS A 795 -25.23 -29.43 -28.14
N GLY A 796 -25.75 -28.25 -28.45
CA GLY A 796 -27.06 -27.75 -27.97
C GLY A 796 -27.06 -27.22 -26.57
N ASP A 797 -25.90 -27.10 -25.93
CA ASP A 797 -25.75 -26.47 -24.61
C ASP A 797 -25.63 -24.95 -24.75
N TYR A 798 -26.75 -24.31 -25.02
CA TYR A 798 -26.86 -22.86 -25.21
C TYR A 798 -26.51 -22.05 -23.96
N SER A 799 -26.75 -22.62 -22.77
CA SER A 799 -26.46 -21.92 -21.50
C SER A 799 -24.96 -21.81 -21.29
N ALA A 800 -24.23 -22.93 -21.34
CA ALA A 800 -22.78 -22.93 -21.17
C ALA A 800 -22.08 -22.15 -22.31
N SER A 801 -22.57 -22.22 -23.55
CA SER A 801 -22.04 -21.45 -24.67
C SER A 801 -22.20 -19.93 -24.41
N LYS A 802 -23.36 -19.47 -23.92
CA LYS A 802 -23.57 -18.06 -23.57
C LYS A 802 -22.66 -17.59 -22.46
N ASP A 803 -22.38 -18.41 -21.46
CA ASP A 803 -21.48 -18.06 -20.37
C ASP A 803 -20.06 -17.83 -20.87
N VAL A 804 -19.55 -18.69 -21.75
CA VAL A 804 -18.24 -18.50 -22.40
C VAL A 804 -18.24 -17.24 -23.28
N LEU A 805 -19.28 -17.05 -24.10
CA LEU A 805 -19.40 -15.87 -24.95
C LEU A 805 -19.49 -14.57 -24.15
N ASN A 806 -20.16 -14.57 -23.00
CA ASN A 806 -20.20 -13.42 -22.12
C ASN A 806 -18.83 -13.08 -21.53
N ASN A 807 -18.01 -14.08 -21.20
CA ASN A 807 -16.63 -13.88 -20.77
C ASN A 807 -15.77 -13.26 -21.89
N ILE A 808 -15.89 -13.76 -23.11
CA ILE A 808 -15.21 -13.18 -24.28
C ILE A 808 -15.65 -11.72 -24.48
N LEU A 809 -16.97 -11.44 -24.43
CA LEU A 809 -17.53 -10.10 -24.63
C LEU A 809 -17.27 -9.14 -23.45
N ALA A 810 -17.03 -9.65 -22.25
CA ALA A 810 -16.57 -8.84 -21.13
C ALA A 810 -15.14 -8.33 -21.36
N ASN A 811 -14.28 -9.14 -21.98
CA ASN A 811 -12.90 -8.81 -22.29
C ASN A 811 -12.78 -8.01 -23.62
N ASP A 812 -13.57 -8.36 -24.64
CA ASP A 812 -13.62 -7.67 -25.94
C ASP A 812 -15.08 -7.46 -26.38
N LYS A 813 -15.67 -6.33 -26.02
CA LYS A 813 -17.03 -5.94 -26.37
C LYS A 813 -17.31 -5.85 -27.88
N LYS A 814 -16.26 -5.81 -28.71
CA LYS A 814 -16.34 -5.73 -30.18
C LYS A 814 -15.92 -7.02 -30.87
N HIS A 815 -15.79 -8.13 -30.13
CA HIS A 815 -15.44 -9.43 -30.71
C HIS A 815 -16.55 -9.92 -31.68
N ALA A 816 -16.38 -9.67 -32.97
CA ALA A 816 -17.43 -9.87 -33.99
C ALA A 816 -17.98 -11.30 -34.06
N LYS A 817 -17.10 -12.32 -33.98
CA LYS A 817 -17.50 -13.74 -33.99
C LYS A 817 -18.36 -14.08 -32.76
N ALA A 818 -17.98 -13.62 -31.58
CA ALA A 818 -18.72 -13.87 -30.34
C ALA A 818 -20.08 -13.17 -30.34
N LEU A 819 -20.14 -11.94 -30.83
CA LEU A 819 -21.40 -11.21 -31.00
C LEU A 819 -22.32 -11.90 -32.02
N ALA A 820 -21.77 -12.42 -33.16
CA ALA A 820 -22.54 -13.14 -34.16
C ALA A 820 -23.10 -14.46 -33.60
N LEU A 821 -22.28 -15.23 -32.89
CA LEU A 821 -22.71 -16.50 -32.29
C LEU A 821 -23.75 -16.27 -31.17
N MET A 822 -23.59 -15.24 -30.36
CA MET A 822 -24.60 -14.82 -29.37
C MET A 822 -25.92 -14.49 -30.08
N GLY A 823 -25.87 -13.71 -31.17
CA GLY A 823 -27.04 -13.42 -32.01
C GLY A 823 -27.67 -14.70 -32.56
N LYS A 824 -26.86 -15.68 -32.98
CA LYS A 824 -27.36 -16.96 -33.51
C LYS A 824 -28.06 -17.80 -32.44
N ILE A 825 -27.48 -17.93 -31.24
CA ILE A 825 -28.09 -18.65 -30.12
C ILE A 825 -29.43 -18.00 -29.75
N LEU A 826 -29.48 -16.68 -29.69
CA LEU A 826 -30.71 -15.94 -29.36
C LEU A 826 -31.78 -16.12 -30.48
N TYR A 827 -31.36 -16.15 -31.74
CA TYR A 827 -32.26 -16.46 -32.85
C TYR A 827 -32.85 -17.87 -32.75
N ASP A 828 -32.02 -18.88 -32.45
CA ASP A 828 -32.42 -20.25 -32.25
C ASP A 828 -33.33 -20.46 -31.01
N GLN A 829 -33.25 -19.57 -30.05
CA GLN A 829 -34.15 -19.48 -28.87
C GLN A 829 -35.38 -18.60 -29.12
N GLU A 830 -35.70 -18.26 -30.37
CA GLU A 830 -36.83 -17.43 -30.79
C GLU A 830 -36.82 -15.97 -30.28
N GLN A 831 -35.74 -15.50 -29.66
CA GLN A 831 -35.57 -14.13 -29.18
C GLN A 831 -35.08 -13.18 -30.28
N LYS A 832 -35.87 -13.01 -31.32
CA LYS A 832 -35.50 -12.35 -32.58
C LYS A 832 -35.05 -10.91 -32.45
N ASP A 833 -35.69 -10.15 -31.57
CA ASP A 833 -35.37 -8.73 -31.40
C ASP A 833 -33.99 -8.51 -30.77
N ILE A 834 -33.67 -9.31 -29.76
CA ILE A 834 -32.35 -9.28 -29.11
C ILE A 834 -31.29 -9.82 -30.07
N ALA A 835 -31.58 -10.90 -30.81
CA ALA A 835 -30.71 -11.44 -31.84
C ALA A 835 -30.32 -10.38 -32.86
N LEU A 836 -31.29 -9.54 -33.30
CA LEU A 836 -31.05 -8.46 -34.25
C LEU A 836 -30.08 -7.39 -33.67
N VAL A 837 -30.16 -7.10 -32.38
CA VAL A 837 -29.22 -6.16 -31.73
C VAL A 837 -27.79 -6.70 -31.74
N PHE A 838 -27.61 -7.98 -31.39
CA PHE A 838 -26.29 -8.61 -31.40
C PHE A 838 -25.75 -8.75 -32.83
N THR A 839 -26.60 -9.08 -33.81
CA THR A 839 -26.25 -9.13 -35.25
C THR A 839 -25.75 -7.75 -35.73
N LYS A 840 -26.45 -6.68 -35.42
CA LYS A 840 -26.04 -5.33 -35.80
C LYS A 840 -24.73 -4.90 -35.13
N LYS A 841 -24.53 -5.26 -33.85
CA LYS A 841 -23.24 -5.04 -33.17
C LYS A 841 -22.11 -5.84 -33.83
N ALA A 842 -22.32 -7.09 -34.20
CA ALA A 842 -21.34 -7.89 -34.90
C ALA A 842 -20.96 -7.28 -36.26
N LEU A 843 -21.94 -6.81 -37.04
CA LEU A 843 -21.70 -6.16 -38.33
C LEU A 843 -21.06 -4.78 -38.20
N SER A 844 -21.29 -4.08 -37.06
CA SER A 844 -20.60 -2.85 -36.78
C SER A 844 -19.12 -3.05 -36.43
N ALA A 845 -18.79 -4.20 -35.81
CA ALA A 845 -17.43 -4.58 -35.46
C ALA A 845 -16.67 -5.18 -36.67
N ASP A 846 -17.33 -6.04 -37.46
CA ASP A 846 -16.78 -6.62 -38.67
C ASP A 846 -17.90 -6.82 -39.73
N LYS A 847 -17.91 -5.97 -40.77
CA LYS A 847 -18.88 -6.02 -41.86
C LYS A 847 -18.78 -7.26 -42.74
N SER A 848 -17.66 -7.97 -42.64
CA SER A 848 -17.41 -9.19 -43.44
C SER A 848 -17.82 -10.46 -42.72
N ASN A 849 -18.32 -10.38 -41.50
CA ASN A 849 -18.71 -11.56 -40.70
C ASN A 849 -19.87 -12.31 -41.33
N GLU A 850 -19.59 -13.52 -41.86
CA GLU A 850 -20.53 -14.33 -42.62
C GLU A 850 -21.79 -14.67 -41.80
N LEU A 851 -21.62 -15.14 -40.56
CA LEU A 851 -22.74 -15.54 -39.70
C LEU A 851 -23.67 -14.37 -39.38
N ALA A 852 -23.11 -13.19 -39.13
CA ALA A 852 -23.89 -11.99 -38.84
C ALA A 852 -24.64 -11.49 -40.09
N ASN A 853 -24.05 -11.58 -41.28
CA ASN A 853 -24.71 -11.27 -42.56
C ASN A 853 -25.89 -12.26 -42.86
N GLU A 854 -25.67 -13.56 -42.62
CA GLU A 854 -26.75 -14.57 -42.75
C GLU A 854 -27.90 -14.28 -41.78
N LEU A 855 -27.60 -13.96 -40.52
CA LEU A 855 -28.59 -13.63 -39.52
C LEU A 855 -29.36 -12.34 -39.84
N GLU A 856 -28.69 -11.31 -40.36
CA GLU A 856 -29.36 -10.07 -40.76
C GLU A 856 -30.39 -10.36 -41.88
N VAL A 857 -30.03 -11.16 -42.87
CA VAL A 857 -30.95 -11.58 -43.92
C VAL A 857 -32.15 -12.37 -43.37
N LEU A 858 -31.90 -13.29 -42.45
CA LEU A 858 -32.94 -14.10 -41.80
C LEU A 858 -33.89 -13.26 -40.91
N LEU A 859 -33.34 -12.28 -40.21
CA LEU A 859 -34.09 -11.43 -39.30
C LEU A 859 -34.84 -10.30 -40.05
N THR A 860 -34.32 -9.86 -41.20
CA THR A 860 -34.92 -8.78 -42.01
C THR A 860 -35.87 -9.28 -43.08
N SER A 861 -35.65 -10.51 -43.63
CA SER A 861 -36.50 -11.06 -44.71
C SER A 861 -37.90 -11.50 -44.28
N LYS A 862 -38.25 -11.45 -43.00
CA LYS A 862 -39.58 -11.73 -42.45
C LYS A 862 -40.29 -10.52 -41.85
N SER A 863 -39.83 -9.29 -42.07
CA SER A 863 -40.51 -8.08 -41.56
C SER A 863 -41.59 -7.54 -42.51
N SER A 864 -42.27 -8.38 -43.30
CA SER A 864 -43.48 -7.96 -44.04
C SER A 864 -44.75 -8.58 -43.44
N MET A 865 -44.84 -8.63 -42.14
CA MET A 865 -46.11 -8.73 -41.38
C MET A 865 -45.90 -7.97 -40.05
N SER A 866 -45.87 -6.66 -40.17
CA SER A 866 -46.19 -5.81 -39.03
C SER A 866 -47.67 -5.80 -38.84
N SER A 867 -48.18 -6.49 -37.85
CA SER A 867 -49.41 -6.07 -37.21
C SER A 867 -49.12 -4.79 -36.44
N THR A 868 -49.37 -3.67 -37.10
CA THR A 868 -49.63 -2.37 -36.42
C THR A 868 -50.86 -2.60 -35.54
N PHE A 869 -50.60 -2.82 -34.27
CA PHE A 869 -51.62 -2.57 -33.26
C PHE A 869 -51.76 -1.04 -33.14
N GLU A 870 -52.72 -0.46 -33.89
CA GLU A 870 -53.23 0.87 -33.63
C GLU A 870 -54.02 0.80 -32.31
N LEU A 871 -53.60 1.47 -31.26
CA LEU A 871 -54.34 1.76 -30.07
C LEU A 871 -55.52 2.63 -30.43
N ASN A 872 -56.74 2.04 -30.45
CA ASN A 872 -57.91 2.75 -30.87
C ASN A 872 -58.93 3.07 -29.77
N ASN A 873 -58.66 2.63 -28.48
CA ASN A 873 -59.62 2.86 -27.38
C ASN A 873 -58.93 2.99 -26.01
N LEU A 874 -59.60 3.68 -25.05
CA LEU A 874 -59.17 3.83 -23.64
C LEU A 874 -59.02 2.47 -22.90
N ASP A 875 -59.79 1.46 -23.27
CA ASP A 875 -59.71 0.10 -22.65
C ASP A 875 -58.39 -0.61 -22.95
N ASP A 876 -57.67 -0.23 -24.00
CA ASP A 876 -56.35 -0.77 -24.34
C ASP A 876 -55.22 -0.20 -23.45
N VAL A 877 -55.41 1.03 -22.93
CA VAL A 877 -54.46 1.71 -22.04
C VAL A 877 -54.42 1.08 -20.66
N ASP A 878 -55.56 0.74 -20.09
CA ASP A 878 -55.68 0.10 -18.80
C ASP A 878 -55.11 -1.34 -18.84
N THR A 879 -55.32 -2.06 -19.94
CA THR A 879 -54.79 -3.42 -20.13
C THR A 879 -53.26 -3.39 -20.24
N LEU A 880 -52.69 -2.45 -20.98
CA LEU A 880 -51.23 -2.28 -21.07
C LEU A 880 -50.60 -1.87 -19.73
N TYR A 881 -51.27 -1.04 -18.96
CA TYR A 881 -50.80 -0.67 -17.63
C TYR A 881 -50.78 -1.86 -16.68
N GLU A 882 -51.85 -2.68 -16.66
CA GLU A 882 -51.93 -3.91 -15.84
C GLU A 882 -50.82 -4.90 -16.26
N GLU A 883 -50.59 -5.09 -17.54
CA GLU A 883 -49.51 -5.97 -18.03
C GLU A 883 -48.12 -5.44 -17.63
N ALA A 884 -47.87 -4.14 -17.74
CA ALA A 884 -46.62 -3.52 -17.28
C ALA A 884 -46.42 -3.63 -15.77
N TYR A 885 -47.53 -3.49 -15.00
CA TYR A 885 -47.52 -3.63 -13.55
C TYR A 885 -47.23 -5.08 -13.10
N ASP A 886 -47.82 -6.06 -13.78
CA ASP A 886 -47.56 -7.46 -13.51
C ASP A 886 -46.12 -7.86 -13.77
N LEU A 887 -45.52 -7.40 -14.89
CA LEU A 887 -44.12 -7.60 -15.21
C LEU A 887 -43.19 -6.93 -14.18
N TYR A 888 -43.53 -5.74 -13.72
CA TYR A 888 -42.79 -5.07 -12.65
C TYR A 888 -42.81 -5.89 -11.36
N ASN A 889 -43.95 -6.46 -10.98
CA ASN A 889 -44.07 -7.30 -9.78
C ASN A 889 -43.33 -8.66 -9.92
N GLN A 890 -43.18 -9.17 -11.13
CA GLN A 890 -42.36 -10.35 -11.45
C GLN A 890 -40.86 -10.06 -11.49
N GLY A 891 -40.45 -8.78 -11.40
CA GLY A 891 -39.06 -8.36 -11.44
C GLY A 891 -38.51 -8.14 -12.85
N ASP A 892 -39.30 -8.30 -13.89
CA ASP A 892 -38.90 -7.99 -15.28
C ASP A 892 -39.09 -6.48 -15.58
N LEU A 893 -38.17 -5.72 -15.05
CA LEU A 893 -38.15 -4.25 -15.18
C LEU A 893 -37.97 -3.78 -16.59
N SER A 894 -37.29 -4.57 -17.45
CA SER A 894 -37.01 -4.22 -18.84
C SER A 894 -38.29 -4.28 -19.68
N SER A 895 -38.99 -5.41 -19.64
CA SER A 895 -40.23 -5.57 -20.40
C SER A 895 -41.35 -4.63 -19.90
N SER A 896 -41.43 -4.40 -18.58
CA SER A 896 -42.34 -3.43 -17.99
C SER A 896 -42.08 -2.01 -18.51
N SER A 897 -40.80 -1.60 -18.58
CA SER A 897 -40.38 -0.30 -19.09
C SER A 897 -40.76 -0.08 -20.55
N GLU A 898 -40.58 -1.08 -21.41
CA GLU A 898 -40.95 -0.99 -22.84
C GLU A 898 -42.47 -0.83 -23.07
N ILE A 899 -43.28 -1.51 -22.27
CA ILE A 899 -44.74 -1.36 -22.34
C ILE A 899 -45.19 0.02 -21.85
N LEU A 900 -44.55 0.51 -20.74
CA LEU A 900 -44.84 1.84 -20.21
C LEU A 900 -44.40 2.98 -21.17
N GLU A 901 -43.32 2.81 -21.92
CA GLU A 901 -42.91 3.77 -22.93
C GLU A 901 -43.97 3.88 -24.04
N LYS A 902 -44.46 2.75 -24.55
CA LYS A 902 -45.55 2.73 -25.54
C LYS A 902 -46.84 3.34 -25.01
N LEU A 903 -47.14 3.07 -23.74
CA LEU A 903 -48.35 3.65 -23.08
C LEU A 903 -48.20 5.18 -22.92
N LEU A 904 -47.01 5.65 -22.49
CA LEU A 904 -46.72 7.08 -22.30
C LEU A 904 -46.56 7.87 -23.60
N ASP A 905 -46.20 7.20 -24.68
CA ASP A 905 -46.20 7.79 -26.04
C ASP A 905 -47.65 8.06 -26.51
N PHE A 906 -48.62 7.24 -26.05
CA PHE A 906 -50.03 7.40 -26.36
C PHE A 906 -50.74 8.35 -25.38
N ASP A 907 -50.49 8.21 -24.05
CA ASP A 907 -51.04 9.06 -22.97
C ASP A 907 -49.89 9.56 -22.07
N ASP A 908 -49.30 10.69 -22.45
CA ASP A 908 -48.19 11.34 -21.73
C ASP A 908 -48.61 11.92 -20.35
N LYS A 909 -49.92 11.90 -20.05
CA LYS A 909 -50.52 12.35 -18.77
C LYS A 909 -51.02 11.23 -17.87
N ASN A 910 -50.70 10.01 -18.17
CA ASN A 910 -51.02 8.90 -17.27
C ASN A 910 -50.12 8.93 -16.02
N SER A 911 -50.67 9.37 -14.91
CA SER A 911 -49.94 9.57 -13.66
C SER A 911 -49.41 8.29 -13.03
N GLU A 912 -50.16 7.18 -13.15
CA GLU A 912 -49.78 5.89 -12.60
C GLU A 912 -48.68 5.26 -13.43
N ALA A 913 -48.75 5.33 -14.76
CA ALA A 913 -47.71 4.87 -15.66
C ALA A 913 -46.41 5.66 -15.47
N LEU A 914 -46.47 6.98 -15.32
CA LEU A 914 -45.29 7.79 -15.00
C LEU A 914 -44.72 7.43 -13.64
N ALA A 915 -45.55 7.16 -12.65
CA ALA A 915 -45.06 6.77 -11.32
C ALA A 915 -44.42 5.38 -11.34
N LEU A 916 -45.03 4.43 -12.07
CA LEU A 916 -44.44 3.08 -12.22
C LEU A 916 -43.11 3.10 -12.95
N MET A 917 -42.98 3.92 -14.01
CA MET A 917 -41.69 4.17 -14.69
C MET A 917 -40.65 4.76 -13.70
N GLY A 918 -41.05 5.68 -12.85
CA GLY A 918 -40.22 6.23 -11.80
C GLY A 918 -39.74 5.19 -10.78
N LEU A 919 -40.62 4.22 -10.41
CA LEU A 919 -40.25 3.11 -9.56
C LEU A 919 -39.24 2.16 -10.24
N ILE A 920 -39.39 1.92 -11.53
CA ILE A 920 -38.44 1.12 -12.31
C ILE A 920 -37.07 1.80 -12.29
N TYR A 921 -36.98 3.10 -12.52
CA TYR A 921 -35.74 3.83 -12.42
C TYR A 921 -35.14 3.85 -11.01
N TYR A 922 -36.00 3.89 -9.99
CA TYR A 922 -35.54 3.77 -8.61
C TYR A 922 -34.90 2.40 -8.33
N HIS A 923 -35.56 1.29 -8.71
CA HIS A 923 -35.06 -0.05 -8.56
C HIS A 923 -33.81 -0.36 -9.42
N SER A 924 -33.68 0.35 -10.55
CA SER A 924 -32.48 0.31 -11.41
C SER A 924 -31.34 1.19 -10.90
N GLY A 925 -31.47 1.86 -9.73
CA GLY A 925 -30.45 2.72 -9.13
C GLY A 925 -30.30 4.10 -9.79
N ILE A 926 -31.19 4.49 -10.72
CA ILE A 926 -31.12 5.74 -11.48
C ILE A 926 -31.98 6.81 -10.77
N PHE A 927 -31.61 7.22 -9.58
CA PHE A 927 -32.36 8.13 -8.70
C PHE A 927 -32.72 9.49 -9.32
N PRO A 928 -31.85 10.17 -10.11
CA PRO A 928 -32.22 11.44 -10.74
C PRO A 928 -33.45 11.33 -11.66
N LYS A 929 -33.54 10.26 -12.45
CA LYS A 929 -34.69 9.98 -13.30
C LYS A 929 -35.92 9.61 -12.48
N ALA A 930 -35.78 8.82 -11.44
CA ALA A 930 -36.89 8.49 -10.53
C ALA A 930 -37.53 9.77 -9.94
N ILE A 931 -36.70 10.74 -9.51
CA ILE A 931 -37.16 12.04 -9.01
C ILE A 931 -37.86 12.88 -10.12
N GLU A 932 -37.34 12.84 -11.34
CA GLU A 932 -37.92 13.51 -12.48
C GLU A 932 -39.33 12.98 -12.77
N TYR A 933 -39.46 11.66 -12.88
CA TYR A 933 -40.77 11.01 -13.12
C TYR A 933 -41.72 11.20 -11.94
N TYR A 934 -41.29 11.22 -10.70
CA TYR A 934 -42.10 11.64 -9.57
C TYR A 934 -42.65 13.04 -9.71
N LYS A 935 -41.79 14.00 -10.13
CA LYS A 935 -42.25 15.39 -10.35
C LYS A 935 -43.26 15.51 -11.50
N LYS A 936 -43.13 14.70 -12.55
CA LYS A 936 -44.09 14.62 -13.65
C LYS A 936 -45.40 14.05 -13.17
N ALA A 937 -45.41 12.86 -12.54
CA ALA A 937 -46.59 12.17 -12.04
C ALA A 937 -47.33 12.99 -10.97
N SER A 938 -46.61 13.59 -10.03
CA SER A 938 -47.20 14.39 -8.93
C SER A 938 -47.85 15.70 -9.36
N LYS A 939 -47.49 16.24 -10.53
CA LYS A 939 -48.18 17.40 -11.13
C LYS A 939 -49.54 17.05 -11.67
N ILE A 940 -49.76 15.80 -12.09
CA ILE A 940 -50.98 15.30 -12.69
C ILE A 940 -51.92 14.82 -11.60
N ASN A 941 -51.48 13.89 -10.76
CA ASN A 941 -52.26 13.35 -9.66
C ASN A 941 -51.38 13.05 -8.44
N LYS A 942 -51.43 13.91 -7.41
CA LYS A 942 -50.67 13.72 -6.15
C LYS A 942 -51.16 12.57 -5.27
N ASN A 943 -52.35 12.11 -5.50
CA ASN A 943 -53.04 11.13 -4.66
C ASN A 943 -53.08 9.73 -5.30
N GLY A 944 -52.50 9.55 -6.47
CA GLY A 944 -52.37 8.26 -7.13
C GLY A 944 -51.62 7.26 -6.26
N GLU A 945 -51.96 5.99 -6.34
CA GLU A 945 -51.41 4.95 -5.49
C GLU A 945 -49.90 4.78 -5.74
N MET A 946 -49.48 4.59 -7.00
CA MET A 946 -48.10 4.47 -7.39
C MET A 946 -47.32 5.78 -7.19
N VAL A 947 -48.00 6.95 -7.32
CA VAL A 947 -47.36 8.26 -7.06
C VAL A 947 -47.01 8.41 -5.57
N ARG A 948 -47.84 7.88 -4.67
CA ARG A 948 -47.55 7.85 -3.22
C ARG A 948 -46.43 6.88 -2.90
N GLU A 949 -46.44 5.73 -3.54
CA GLU A 949 -45.35 4.74 -3.36
C GLU A 949 -44.01 5.31 -3.84
N LEU A 950 -43.94 5.87 -5.04
CA LEU A 950 -42.74 6.51 -5.58
C LEU A 950 -42.27 7.66 -4.67
N LYS A 951 -43.19 8.44 -4.11
CA LYS A 951 -42.88 9.50 -3.15
C LYS A 951 -42.13 8.96 -1.92
N MET A 952 -42.59 7.86 -1.34
CA MET A 952 -41.93 7.26 -0.17
C MET A 952 -40.53 6.74 -0.47
N ARG A 953 -40.21 6.42 -1.74
CA ARG A 953 -38.92 5.92 -2.18
C ARG A 953 -37.94 7.01 -2.50
N VAL A 954 -38.40 8.14 -3.05
CA VAL A 954 -37.53 9.25 -3.54
C VAL A 954 -37.47 10.48 -2.62
N SER A 955 -38.29 10.50 -1.52
CA SER A 955 -38.20 11.53 -0.47
C SER A 955 -37.25 11.11 0.65
#